data_c6d00a1fed7236a8a9700bade3824088
#
_entry.id   c6d00a1fed7236a8a9700bade3824088
#
_cell.length_a   1.000
_cell.length_b   1.000
_cell.length_c   1.000
_cell.angle_alpha   90.00
_cell.angle_beta   90.00
_cell.angle_gamma   90.00
#
_symmetry.space_group_name_H-M   'P 1'
#
loop_
_entity.id
_entity.type
_entity.pdbx_description
1 polymer ?
#
loop_
_entity_poly.entity_id
_entity_poly.type
_entity_poly.pdbx_seq_one_letter_code
_entity_poly.pdbx_strand_id
1 'polypeptide(L)'
;MANITTAILIKDDAINFQSLNDYYYKPLTELGIHKEHTETYKLIYDNPKKVTAKVGKAWLAKILEELPTTITNLVIADSNYYKWVTKATKVSKNYGISVMGQLEGYEDFRCVYVPNYKSLYKQPENQQLIDLGLKTISGFVKSAVIYTEEYSVALDTEKDLLDSLYKYPKLTVDVETTGLKLTDAIITIAFAWDKHNGIAIDIRETGYWNVKEFLVNYSGTLIMHNALFDAKLMISNWWMETETDYKGMQQGLDVFETVDDTMLLAYLAKNSTTTVDLGLKGNSIEYVGNYALDVTDATKHAQKDLLKYNLIDTLATWFVYDKYEAQIDSEAYVEIFQPSIKPILKMMLVGLPLDQEVVECAYTQLDKEEAQLRKSLQASDIVQTANLSFQEEAMHAANAKLKTKVKPIEDFIEIKFNPGSGKQVATILHTHLDLPILDKTDGGSPATDAKTLKKLINHTDNPEAVTLIESILKISEISKITGTFLKAFKAGGDFLHGNLKLGGTQSGRLSSNSPNLTNLPAQGKMGKLIKSCVVAPEGFLFAGADYNALEARINAIVSQDPNRIKIYTQGYDSHCLNAYSYYKAQMPDIDPEDVDSINSITIKYPDLRKDSKGPTFALTYGGTAFTLHKNAGIPMSEAIEIENSYHELYAVSDEFAEKNKHFAIKHGYMECAFGLRINTPIISKSIMDNIKTPYPAVAEVRSANNAVTQSWGMLLNRAVIATNHRIEKANLCEDILPINMIHDAAYFLVKNDPKTIKFLNDVLIEEMEWNNHPSIQSEDIPMLSELDIGKSWDKLKTLPNRVTIKQIKEFLNE
;
A
#
# COMPACT_ATOMS: atom_id res chain seq x y z
N MET A 1 -30.84 34.48 28.75
CA MET A 1 -30.44 33.40 27.82
C MET A 1 -28.93 33.43 27.73
N ALA A 2 -28.26 32.28 27.90
CA ALA A 2 -26.81 32.24 27.75
C ALA A 2 -26.44 32.61 26.28
N ASN A 3 -25.42 33.43 26.08
CA ASN A 3 -24.99 33.80 24.73
C ASN A 3 -24.31 32.59 24.09
N ILE A 4 -24.94 31.99 23.07
CA ILE A 4 -24.35 30.89 22.27
C ILE A 4 -23.21 31.46 21.44
N THR A 5 -22.01 30.93 21.62
CA THR A 5 -20.77 31.39 20.97
C THR A 5 -20.15 30.38 20.02
N THR A 6 -20.53 29.11 20.12
CA THR A 6 -19.93 28.02 19.36
C THR A 6 -21.01 27.15 18.70
N ALA A 7 -20.89 26.84 17.41
CA ALA A 7 -21.75 25.91 16.71
C ALA A 7 -20.95 24.65 16.31
N ILE A 8 -21.57 23.48 16.48
CA ILE A 8 -21.06 22.18 16.01
C ILE A 8 -21.85 21.79 14.77
N LEU A 9 -21.20 21.71 13.64
CA LEU A 9 -21.81 21.25 12.38
C LEU A 9 -21.47 19.76 12.18
N ILE A 10 -22.46 18.90 12.24
CA ILE A 10 -22.29 17.45 12.15
C ILE A 10 -23.36 16.79 11.30
N LYS A 11 -23.04 15.68 10.63
CA LYS A 11 -23.96 14.95 9.79
C LYS A 11 -25.21 14.50 10.56
N ASP A 12 -26.39 14.62 9.95
CA ASP A 12 -27.69 14.36 10.58
C ASP A 12 -27.79 12.97 11.25
N ASP A 13 -27.27 11.93 10.58
CA ASP A 13 -27.24 10.56 11.10
C ASP A 13 -26.31 10.37 12.33
N ALA A 14 -25.47 11.34 12.63
CA ALA A 14 -24.56 11.34 13.79
C ALA A 14 -25.11 12.14 14.97
N ILE A 15 -26.31 12.70 14.89
CA ILE A 15 -26.92 13.44 16.00
C ILE A 15 -27.50 12.44 17.01
N ASN A 16 -26.71 12.16 18.04
CA ASN A 16 -27.10 11.38 19.20
C ASN A 16 -26.63 12.13 20.45
N PHE A 17 -27.56 12.37 21.39
CA PHE A 17 -27.30 13.20 22.56
C PHE A 17 -26.12 12.70 23.40
N GLN A 18 -26.07 11.38 23.69
CA GLN A 18 -25.00 10.80 24.50
C GLN A 18 -23.66 10.94 23.83
N SER A 19 -23.58 10.59 22.52
CA SER A 19 -22.34 10.69 21.76
C SER A 19 -21.86 12.14 21.58
N LEU A 20 -22.79 13.10 21.32
CA LEU A 20 -22.45 14.51 21.26
C LEU A 20 -21.91 15.01 22.60
N ASN A 21 -22.49 14.54 23.70
CA ASN A 21 -22.03 14.89 25.03
C ASN A 21 -20.62 14.34 25.29
N ASP A 22 -20.39 13.07 25.00
CA ASP A 22 -19.13 12.40 25.34
C ASP A 22 -17.95 12.88 24.47
N TYR A 23 -18.18 13.16 23.18
CA TYR A 23 -17.13 13.49 22.25
C TYR A 23 -16.93 15.00 21.96
N TYR A 24 -17.94 15.84 22.26
CA TYR A 24 -17.84 17.26 21.95
C TYR A 24 -18.20 18.17 23.14
N TYR A 25 -19.40 18.03 23.75
CA TYR A 25 -19.86 18.98 24.78
C TYR A 25 -19.04 18.87 26.07
N LYS A 26 -18.82 17.66 26.59
CA LYS A 26 -18.03 17.46 27.80
C LYS A 26 -16.59 17.93 27.63
N PRO A 27 -15.85 17.52 26.57
CA PRO A 27 -14.51 18.04 26.32
C PRO A 27 -14.47 19.57 26.16
N LEU A 28 -15.41 20.21 25.44
CA LEU A 28 -15.50 21.65 25.32
C LEU A 28 -15.74 22.33 26.67
N THR A 29 -16.60 21.73 27.52
CA THR A 29 -16.87 22.26 28.87
C THR A 29 -15.62 22.21 29.75
N GLU A 30 -14.86 21.14 29.68
CA GLU A 30 -13.56 21.02 30.37
C GLU A 30 -12.52 22.04 29.90
N LEU A 31 -12.68 22.54 28.68
CA LEU A 31 -11.85 23.58 28.06
C LEU A 31 -12.42 25.01 28.25
N GLY A 32 -13.47 25.17 29.06
CA GLY A 32 -14.08 26.48 29.38
C GLY A 32 -15.18 26.94 28.42
N ILE A 33 -15.55 26.13 27.39
CA ILE A 33 -16.70 26.41 26.52
C ILE A 33 -17.88 25.55 26.99
N HIS A 34 -18.72 26.14 27.87
CA HIS A 34 -19.82 25.39 28.48
C HIS A 34 -20.91 25.05 27.47
N LYS A 35 -21.61 23.94 27.72
CA LYS A 35 -22.66 23.38 26.84
C LYS A 35 -23.78 24.42 26.56
N GLU A 36 -24.14 25.25 27.51
CA GLU A 36 -25.10 26.31 27.35
C GLU A 36 -24.72 27.39 26.36
N HIS A 37 -23.43 27.46 25.97
CA HIS A 37 -22.86 28.33 24.95
C HIS A 37 -22.61 27.64 23.63
N THR A 38 -23.05 26.36 23.48
CA THR A 38 -22.75 25.50 22.31
C THR A 38 -24.06 24.95 21.73
N GLU A 39 -24.24 25.08 20.43
CA GLU A 39 -25.40 24.52 19.71
C GLU A 39 -24.96 23.64 18.56
N THR A 40 -25.79 22.61 18.24
CA THR A 40 -25.46 21.65 17.18
C THR A 40 -26.41 21.78 16.01
N TYR A 41 -25.83 21.92 14.81
CA TYR A 41 -26.55 22.03 13.53
C TYR A 41 -26.30 20.79 12.68
N LYS A 42 -27.34 20.29 12.05
CA LYS A 42 -27.25 19.10 11.20
C LYS A 42 -26.74 19.44 9.80
N LEU A 43 -25.92 18.56 9.27
CA LEU A 43 -25.47 18.56 7.88
C LEU A 43 -26.18 17.47 7.09
N ILE A 44 -26.77 17.81 5.95
CA ILE A 44 -27.55 16.89 5.11
C ILE A 44 -26.70 16.31 3.97
N TYR A 45 -27.12 15.15 3.49
CA TYR A 45 -26.48 14.41 2.41
C TYR A 45 -27.52 14.01 1.35
N ASP A 46 -27.11 13.98 0.06
CA ASP A 46 -27.98 13.51 -1.03
C ASP A 46 -28.35 12.05 -0.87
N ASN A 47 -27.43 11.26 -0.33
CA ASN A 47 -27.58 9.87 0.08
C ASN A 47 -26.60 9.57 1.23
N PRO A 48 -26.71 8.41 1.94
CA PRO A 48 -25.88 8.13 3.13
C PRO A 48 -24.37 8.28 2.96
N LYS A 49 -23.85 8.22 1.70
CA LYS A 49 -22.42 8.25 1.42
C LYS A 49 -21.93 9.50 0.69
N LYS A 50 -22.83 10.33 0.14
CA LYS A 50 -22.43 11.41 -0.77
C LYS A 50 -23.26 12.67 -0.55
N VAL A 51 -22.60 13.80 -0.59
CA VAL A 51 -23.21 15.14 -0.70
C VAL A 51 -22.56 15.89 -1.88
N THR A 52 -23.40 16.49 -2.73
CA THR A 52 -22.92 17.34 -3.83
C THR A 52 -22.66 18.75 -3.35
N ALA A 53 -21.70 19.44 -3.97
CA ALA A 53 -21.40 20.82 -3.60
C ALA A 53 -22.62 21.76 -3.76
N LYS A 54 -23.51 21.47 -4.71
CA LYS A 54 -24.74 22.24 -4.92
C LYS A 54 -25.67 22.12 -3.71
N VAL A 55 -25.93 20.89 -3.24
CA VAL A 55 -26.80 20.63 -2.10
C VAL A 55 -26.15 21.13 -0.80
N GLY A 56 -24.87 20.82 -0.58
CA GLY A 56 -24.17 21.22 0.63
C GLY A 56 -24.07 22.75 0.81
N LYS A 57 -23.73 23.50 -0.26
CA LYS A 57 -23.67 24.97 -0.19
C LYS A 57 -25.04 25.59 -0.02
N ALA A 58 -26.09 25.07 -0.66
CA ALA A 58 -27.44 25.53 -0.45
C ALA A 58 -27.91 25.30 1.01
N TRP A 59 -27.46 24.17 1.62
CA TRP A 59 -27.75 23.90 3.01
C TRP A 59 -26.97 24.78 3.98
N LEU A 60 -25.69 25.09 3.69
CA LEU A 60 -24.92 26.05 4.47
C LEU A 60 -25.59 27.45 4.47
N ALA A 61 -26.15 27.89 3.35
CA ALA A 61 -26.91 29.15 3.32
C ALA A 61 -28.11 29.16 4.29
N LYS A 62 -28.83 28.01 4.41
CA LYS A 62 -29.92 27.86 5.40
C LYS A 62 -29.42 27.86 6.84
N ILE A 63 -28.30 27.13 7.10
CA ILE A 63 -27.67 27.15 8.43
C ILE A 63 -27.30 28.57 8.82
N LEU A 64 -26.75 29.37 7.89
CA LEU A 64 -26.35 30.75 8.14
C LEU A 64 -27.55 31.63 8.60
N GLU A 65 -28.74 31.41 8.03
CA GLU A 65 -29.96 32.12 8.43
C GLU A 65 -30.44 31.73 9.85
N GLU A 66 -30.11 30.51 10.30
CA GLU A 66 -30.49 29.96 11.61
C GLU A 66 -29.46 30.28 12.72
N LEU A 67 -28.19 30.60 12.36
CA LEU A 67 -27.13 30.85 13.31
C LEU A 67 -27.36 32.11 14.11
N PRO A 68 -27.37 32.07 15.46
CA PRO A 68 -27.38 33.27 16.29
C PRO A 68 -26.21 34.21 15.97
N THR A 69 -26.43 35.49 15.98
CA THR A 69 -25.42 36.54 15.72
C THR A 69 -24.27 36.54 16.73
N THR A 70 -24.41 35.82 17.84
CA THR A 70 -23.40 35.68 18.91
C THR A 70 -22.40 34.56 18.64
N ILE A 71 -22.64 33.72 17.63
CA ILE A 71 -21.72 32.66 17.26
C ILE A 71 -20.51 33.27 16.57
N THR A 72 -19.33 32.88 17.03
CA THR A 72 -18.04 33.26 16.45
C THR A 72 -17.19 32.04 16.08
N ASN A 73 -17.54 30.87 16.62
CA ASN A 73 -16.76 29.64 16.46
C ASN A 73 -17.57 28.54 15.79
N LEU A 74 -16.98 27.84 14.79
CA LEU A 74 -17.54 26.68 14.13
C LEU A 74 -16.64 25.47 14.28
N VAL A 75 -17.16 24.42 14.91
CA VAL A 75 -16.56 23.09 14.95
C VAL A 75 -17.23 22.26 13.86
N ILE A 76 -16.51 21.94 12.77
CA ILE A 76 -17.09 21.28 11.60
C ILE A 76 -16.64 19.82 11.57
N ALA A 77 -17.56 18.91 11.91
CA ALA A 77 -17.31 17.46 11.97
C ALA A 77 -17.64 16.76 10.64
N ASP A 78 -17.26 17.39 9.52
CA ASP A 78 -17.43 16.89 8.17
C ASP A 78 -16.42 17.50 7.20
N SER A 79 -15.69 16.65 6.47
CA SER A 79 -14.61 17.09 5.59
C SER A 79 -15.07 17.86 4.35
N ASN A 80 -16.25 17.54 3.79
CA ASN A 80 -16.76 18.23 2.60
C ASN A 80 -17.24 19.63 2.96
N TYR A 81 -18.05 19.72 4.01
CA TYR A 81 -18.57 20.98 4.49
C TYR A 81 -17.45 21.90 4.97
N TYR A 82 -16.44 21.36 5.67
CA TYR A 82 -15.28 22.15 6.07
C TYR A 82 -14.54 22.75 4.87
N LYS A 83 -14.29 21.93 3.81
CA LYS A 83 -13.66 22.42 2.57
C LYS A 83 -14.47 23.51 1.87
N TRP A 84 -15.79 23.42 1.89
CA TRP A 84 -16.62 24.46 1.26
C TRP A 84 -16.63 25.76 2.07
N VAL A 85 -16.70 25.67 3.39
CA VAL A 85 -16.67 26.85 4.27
C VAL A 85 -15.31 27.55 4.21
N THR A 86 -14.21 26.81 4.23
CA THR A 86 -12.85 27.36 4.37
C THR A 86 -12.05 27.42 3.05
N LYS A 87 -12.60 26.89 1.94
CA LYS A 87 -11.90 26.68 0.65
C LYS A 87 -10.62 25.83 0.78
N ALA A 88 -10.47 25.04 1.84
CA ALA A 88 -9.35 24.16 2.04
C ALA A 88 -9.29 23.07 0.96
N THR A 89 -8.11 22.80 0.41
CA THR A 89 -7.90 21.73 -0.60
C THR A 89 -7.89 20.35 0.06
N LYS A 90 -7.26 20.25 1.24
CA LYS A 90 -7.17 19.03 2.06
C LYS A 90 -7.44 19.38 3.53
N VAL A 91 -8.26 18.58 4.21
CA VAL A 91 -8.54 18.79 5.65
C VAL A 91 -7.34 18.48 6.54
N SER A 92 -6.50 17.52 6.11
CA SER A 92 -5.31 17.10 6.88
C SER A 92 -4.30 18.26 7.10
N LYS A 93 -4.27 19.24 6.21
CA LYS A 93 -3.43 20.43 6.39
C LYS A 93 -3.91 21.35 7.52
N ASN A 94 -5.15 21.17 7.98
CA ASN A 94 -5.81 22.07 8.95
C ASN A 94 -6.16 21.34 10.26
N TYR A 95 -5.61 20.15 10.51
CA TYR A 95 -5.75 19.51 11.81
C TYR A 95 -5.11 20.40 12.89
N GLY A 96 -5.87 20.68 13.96
CA GLY A 96 -5.38 21.52 15.06
C GLY A 96 -5.14 23.00 14.68
N ILE A 97 -5.63 23.47 13.52
CA ILE A 97 -5.58 24.88 13.13
C ILE A 97 -7.00 25.43 13.05
N SER A 98 -7.17 26.67 13.57
CA SER A 98 -8.37 27.44 13.30
C SER A 98 -8.12 28.39 12.12
N VAL A 99 -9.05 28.42 11.17
CA VAL A 99 -9.01 29.32 10.02
C VAL A 99 -10.32 30.10 9.94
N MET A 100 -10.28 31.28 9.39
CA MET A 100 -11.52 32.04 9.11
C MET A 100 -12.25 31.42 7.93
N GLY A 101 -13.57 31.44 7.96
CA GLY A 101 -14.40 31.05 6.83
C GLY A 101 -14.08 31.87 5.59
N GLN A 102 -14.30 31.28 4.40
CA GLN A 102 -14.08 31.95 3.10
C GLN A 102 -15.28 31.79 2.16
N LEU A 103 -16.33 31.11 2.63
CA LEU A 103 -17.61 31.04 1.93
C LEU A 103 -18.39 32.31 2.27
N GLU A 104 -19.08 32.91 1.30
CA GLU A 104 -19.91 34.08 1.47
C GLU A 104 -20.85 33.95 2.68
N GLY A 105 -20.78 34.91 3.60
CA GLY A 105 -21.50 34.95 4.87
C GLY A 105 -20.83 34.15 6.01
N TYR A 106 -19.74 33.48 5.77
CA TYR A 106 -19.00 32.74 6.78
C TYR A 106 -17.65 33.34 7.16
N GLU A 107 -17.33 34.53 6.65
CA GLU A 107 -16.01 35.19 6.79
C GLU A 107 -15.67 35.56 8.23
N ASP A 108 -16.65 35.81 9.07
CA ASP A 108 -16.48 36.21 10.46
C ASP A 108 -16.38 35.02 11.43
N PHE A 109 -16.57 33.76 10.92
CA PHE A 109 -16.50 32.60 11.78
C PHE A 109 -15.09 32.01 11.81
N ARG A 110 -14.62 31.73 13.00
CA ARG A 110 -13.42 30.95 13.25
C ARG A 110 -13.76 29.45 13.17
N CYS A 111 -13.21 28.74 12.20
CA CYS A 111 -13.55 27.38 11.86
C CYS A 111 -12.45 26.42 12.26
N VAL A 112 -12.79 25.28 12.87
CA VAL A 112 -11.89 24.12 13.04
C VAL A 112 -12.51 22.89 12.42
N TYR A 113 -11.67 22.04 11.85
CA TYR A 113 -12.07 20.70 11.46
C TYR A 113 -11.86 19.72 12.60
N VAL A 114 -12.84 18.86 12.82
CA VAL A 114 -12.70 17.67 13.65
C VAL A 114 -13.27 16.46 12.92
N PRO A 115 -12.68 15.24 13.06
CA PRO A 115 -13.33 14.05 12.56
C PRO A 115 -14.70 13.82 13.21
N ASN A 116 -15.64 13.24 12.46
CA ASN A 116 -16.90 12.78 13.04
C ASN A 116 -16.62 11.62 14.00
N TYR A 117 -17.20 11.63 15.21
CA TYR A 117 -16.97 10.58 16.21
C TYR A 117 -17.29 9.16 15.70
N LYS A 118 -18.19 9.01 14.72
CA LYS A 118 -18.45 7.70 14.08
C LYS A 118 -17.23 7.11 13.38
N SER A 119 -16.25 7.94 13.02
CA SER A 119 -14.99 7.45 12.44
C SER A 119 -14.17 6.65 13.44
N LEU A 120 -14.34 6.88 14.75
CA LEU A 120 -13.63 6.19 15.82
C LEU A 120 -13.91 4.69 15.86
N TYR A 121 -15.01 4.26 15.25
CA TYR A 121 -15.31 2.84 15.11
C TYR A 121 -14.26 2.11 14.25
N LYS A 122 -13.74 2.78 13.21
CA LYS A 122 -12.73 2.23 12.29
C LYS A 122 -11.32 2.78 12.54
N GLN A 123 -11.23 4.00 13.06
CA GLN A 123 -9.99 4.73 13.26
C GLN A 123 -10.00 5.36 14.66
N PRO A 124 -9.72 4.56 15.71
CA PRO A 124 -9.74 5.05 17.09
C PRO A 124 -8.81 6.22 17.34
N GLU A 125 -7.70 6.33 16.61
CA GLU A 125 -6.73 7.40 16.67
C GLU A 125 -7.30 8.78 16.31
N ASN A 126 -8.41 8.85 15.60
CA ASN A 126 -9.10 10.11 15.32
C ASN A 126 -9.58 10.83 16.59
N GLN A 127 -9.62 10.16 17.74
CA GLN A 127 -9.92 10.81 19.02
C GLN A 127 -8.92 11.95 19.30
N GLN A 128 -7.64 11.72 19.03
CA GLN A 128 -6.61 12.76 19.21
C GLN A 128 -6.86 14.00 18.34
N LEU A 129 -7.37 13.80 17.11
CA LEU A 129 -7.70 14.88 16.20
C LEU A 129 -8.95 15.65 16.65
N ILE A 130 -9.93 14.96 17.22
CA ILE A 130 -11.11 15.60 17.83
C ILE A 130 -10.64 16.48 19.00
N ASP A 131 -9.90 15.91 19.92
CA ASP A 131 -9.42 16.60 21.12
C ASP A 131 -8.56 17.82 20.77
N LEU A 132 -7.68 17.68 19.76
CA LEU A 132 -6.84 18.78 19.29
C LEU A 132 -7.67 19.92 18.66
N GLY A 133 -8.64 19.61 17.82
CA GLY A 133 -9.53 20.61 17.21
C GLY A 133 -10.35 21.35 18.26
N LEU A 134 -10.87 20.65 19.27
CA LEU A 134 -11.61 21.27 20.37
C LEU A 134 -10.71 22.16 21.24
N LYS A 135 -9.47 21.73 21.51
CA LYS A 135 -8.46 22.55 22.19
C LYS A 135 -8.15 23.81 21.38
N THR A 136 -8.02 23.70 20.06
CA THR A 136 -7.71 24.83 19.19
C THR A 136 -8.83 25.87 19.19
N ILE A 137 -10.11 25.44 19.14
CA ILE A 137 -11.24 26.38 19.15
C ILE A 137 -11.41 27.09 20.49
N SER A 138 -11.01 26.44 21.59
CA SER A 138 -11.01 27.07 22.93
C SER A 138 -9.87 28.10 23.12
N GLY A 139 -9.02 28.29 22.12
CA GLY A 139 -7.88 29.22 22.17
C GLY A 139 -6.57 28.56 22.62
N PHE A 140 -6.57 27.28 22.89
CA PHE A 140 -5.35 26.55 23.23
C PHE A 140 -4.58 26.21 21.95
N VAL A 141 -3.41 26.78 21.77
CA VAL A 141 -2.48 26.46 20.67
C VAL A 141 -1.25 25.82 21.27
N LYS A 142 -0.95 24.56 20.87
CA LYS A 142 0.29 23.90 21.22
C LYS A 142 1.29 24.11 20.08
N SER A 143 2.49 24.53 20.41
CA SER A 143 3.65 24.57 19.51
C SER A 143 4.82 23.86 20.15
N ALA A 144 5.74 23.33 19.34
CA ALA A 144 6.98 22.75 19.84
C ALA A 144 7.73 23.77 20.70
N VAL A 145 8.26 23.32 21.83
CA VAL A 145 9.14 24.14 22.68
C VAL A 145 10.57 23.83 22.26
N ILE A 146 11.25 24.84 21.72
CA ILE A 146 12.64 24.75 21.27
C ILE A 146 13.50 25.51 22.25
N TYR A 147 14.45 24.82 22.91
CA TYR A 147 15.42 25.44 23.83
C TYR A 147 16.70 25.83 23.13
N THR A 148 17.18 25.00 22.20
CA THR A 148 18.35 25.28 21.37
C THR A 148 17.88 25.38 19.91
N GLU A 149 18.05 26.57 19.33
CA GLU A 149 17.68 26.88 17.94
C GLU A 149 18.91 27.48 17.27
N GLU A 150 19.86 26.63 16.90
CA GLU A 150 21.10 27.03 16.24
C GLU A 150 21.08 26.65 14.78
N TYR A 151 21.52 27.58 13.92
CA TYR A 151 21.59 27.42 12.48
C TYR A 151 22.99 27.72 11.98
N SER A 152 23.53 26.89 11.08
CA SER A 152 24.77 27.17 10.36
C SER A 152 24.48 27.46 8.89
N VAL A 153 25.03 28.57 8.44
CA VAL A 153 25.06 29.02 7.05
C VAL A 153 26.49 29.32 6.61
N ALA A 154 27.50 28.95 7.40
CA ALA A 154 28.91 29.17 7.14
C ALA A 154 29.78 28.00 7.60
N LEU A 155 30.79 27.63 6.84
CA LEU A 155 31.69 26.49 7.08
C LEU A 155 32.37 26.50 8.48
N ASP A 156 32.79 27.69 8.94
CA ASP A 156 33.54 27.79 10.21
C ASP A 156 32.67 27.43 11.43
N THR A 157 31.37 27.75 11.40
CA THR A 157 30.44 27.45 12.48
C THR A 157 29.86 26.04 12.39
N GLU A 158 29.79 25.48 11.18
CA GLU A 158 29.27 24.15 10.93
C GLU A 158 30.09 23.06 11.63
N LYS A 159 31.42 23.13 11.51
CA LYS A 159 32.32 22.13 12.07
C LYS A 159 32.22 22.08 13.59
N ASP A 160 32.22 23.23 14.26
CA ASP A 160 32.09 23.34 15.72
C ASP A 160 30.75 22.77 16.21
N LEU A 161 29.66 23.04 15.46
CA LEU A 161 28.35 22.48 15.77
C LEU A 161 28.34 20.96 15.63
N LEU A 162 28.85 20.40 14.51
CA LEU A 162 28.93 18.97 14.28
C LEU A 162 29.81 18.26 15.32
N ASP A 163 30.98 18.84 15.66
CA ASP A 163 31.87 18.29 16.68
C ASP A 163 31.20 18.23 18.05
N SER A 164 30.30 19.17 18.35
CA SER A 164 29.52 19.17 19.59
C SER A 164 28.54 18.01 19.70
N LEU A 165 28.18 17.35 18.60
CA LEU A 165 27.22 16.25 18.56
C LEU A 165 27.82 14.90 18.91
N TYR A 166 29.14 14.70 18.82
CA TYR A 166 29.79 13.41 19.14
C TYR A 166 29.55 12.91 20.58
N LYS A 167 29.20 13.82 21.50
CA LYS A 167 28.90 13.47 22.89
C LYS A 167 27.54 12.80 23.10
N TYR A 168 26.64 12.87 22.12
CA TYR A 168 25.30 12.30 22.24
C TYR A 168 25.26 10.87 21.68
N PRO A 169 24.70 9.90 22.41
CA PRO A 169 24.65 8.51 21.95
C PRO A 169 23.59 8.24 20.87
N LYS A 170 22.63 9.15 20.73
CA LYS A 170 21.54 9.07 19.74
C LYS A 170 21.30 10.44 19.14
N LEU A 171 21.05 10.49 17.84
CA LEU A 171 20.67 11.71 17.12
C LEU A 171 19.53 11.41 16.16
N THR A 172 18.49 12.24 16.16
CA THR A 172 17.57 12.27 15.06
C THR A 172 18.13 13.08 13.90
N VAL A 173 17.84 12.64 12.68
CA VAL A 173 18.32 13.25 11.43
C VAL A 173 17.17 13.37 10.46
N ASP A 174 17.07 14.51 9.78
CA ASP A 174 16.10 14.79 8.73
C ASP A 174 16.72 15.69 7.67
N VAL A 175 16.34 15.53 6.38
CA VAL A 175 16.84 16.35 5.28
C VAL A 175 15.70 16.93 4.45
N GLU A 176 15.90 18.19 3.97
CA GLU A 176 15.04 18.79 2.96
C GLU A 176 15.73 18.76 1.59
N THR A 177 14.95 18.48 0.55
CA THR A 177 15.47 18.21 -0.80
C THR A 177 14.74 18.98 -1.87
N THR A 178 15.34 19.09 -3.07
CA THR A 178 14.70 19.73 -4.23
C THR A 178 13.59 18.88 -4.85
N GLY A 179 13.51 17.58 -4.51
CA GLY A 179 12.51 16.64 -5.01
C GLY A 179 12.73 15.22 -4.51
N LEU A 180 12.18 14.22 -5.21
CA LEU A 180 12.11 12.84 -4.74
C LEU A 180 13.00 11.86 -5.53
N LYS A 181 13.70 12.32 -6.56
CA LYS A 181 14.57 11.49 -7.41
C LYS A 181 15.95 11.37 -6.77
N LEU A 182 16.70 10.32 -7.12
CA LEU A 182 18.08 10.13 -6.67
C LEU A 182 19.02 11.29 -7.06
N THR A 183 18.71 11.97 -8.15
CA THR A 183 19.47 13.13 -8.68
C THR A 183 19.07 14.47 -8.04
N ASP A 184 18.01 14.48 -7.19
CA ASP A 184 17.58 15.71 -6.53
C ASP A 184 18.55 16.05 -5.39
N ALA A 185 18.89 17.34 -5.27
CA ALA A 185 19.87 17.80 -4.31
C ALA A 185 19.30 17.91 -2.89
N ILE A 186 20.12 17.63 -1.89
CA ILE A 186 19.84 17.93 -0.49
C ILE A 186 20.09 19.41 -0.25
N ILE A 187 19.16 20.10 0.38
CA ILE A 187 19.19 21.54 0.63
C ILE A 187 19.64 21.81 2.07
N THR A 188 18.97 21.16 3.03
CA THR A 188 19.27 21.31 4.46
C THR A 188 19.33 19.95 5.12
N ILE A 189 20.09 19.88 6.22
CA ILE A 189 20.09 18.76 7.15
C ILE A 189 19.94 19.28 8.58
N ALA A 190 19.16 18.56 9.40
CA ALA A 190 19.02 18.90 10.81
C ALA A 190 19.32 17.70 11.69
N PHE A 191 19.82 17.97 12.89
CA PHE A 191 20.13 17.00 13.95
C PHE A 191 19.48 17.45 15.25
N ALA A 192 18.89 16.51 16.01
CA ALA A 192 18.46 16.78 17.37
C ALA A 192 18.90 15.64 18.31
N TRP A 193 19.17 16.00 19.57
CA TRP A 193 19.62 15.08 20.62
C TRP A 193 18.60 14.88 21.73
N ASP A 194 17.51 15.59 21.64
CA ASP A 194 16.27 15.41 22.38
C ASP A 194 15.11 16.13 21.67
N LYS A 195 13.92 16.12 22.24
CA LYS A 195 12.74 16.75 21.61
C LYS A 195 12.68 18.27 21.69
N HIS A 196 13.68 18.92 22.29
CA HIS A 196 13.71 20.37 22.48
C HIS A 196 14.98 21.04 21.95
N ASN A 197 16.01 20.26 21.66
CA ASN A 197 17.34 20.75 21.34
C ASN A 197 17.85 20.14 20.03
N GLY A 198 18.28 21.01 19.12
CA GLY A 198 18.81 20.56 17.83
C GLY A 198 19.42 21.70 17.03
N ILE A 199 20.03 21.35 15.91
CA ILE A 199 20.67 22.28 14.98
C ILE A 199 20.19 21.97 13.56
N ALA A 200 20.24 22.98 12.67
CA ALA A 200 19.99 22.79 11.25
C ALA A 200 21.07 23.50 10.42
N ILE A 201 21.47 22.88 9.32
CA ILE A 201 22.57 23.28 8.45
C ILE A 201 22.07 23.46 7.02
N ASP A 202 22.46 24.56 6.36
CA ASP A 202 22.17 24.79 4.95
C ASP A 202 23.32 24.26 4.07
N ILE A 203 23.12 23.08 3.46
CA ILE A 203 24.11 22.41 2.62
C ILE A 203 24.49 23.20 1.36
N ARG A 204 23.62 24.11 0.89
CA ARG A 204 23.91 24.96 -0.27
C ARG A 204 25.01 25.97 0.02
N GLU A 205 25.14 26.40 1.27
CA GLU A 205 26.12 27.42 1.73
C GLU A 205 27.40 26.75 2.24
N THR A 206 27.28 25.66 2.97
CA THR A 206 28.40 24.98 3.62
C THR A 206 29.01 23.85 2.81
N GLY A 207 28.25 23.26 1.90
CA GLY A 207 28.57 21.99 1.25
C GLY A 207 28.27 20.79 2.18
N TYR A 208 28.54 19.60 1.72
CA TYR A 208 28.20 18.37 2.45
C TYR A 208 29.41 17.68 3.12
N TRP A 209 30.62 18.16 2.91
CA TRP A 209 31.83 17.42 3.29
C TRP A 209 31.97 17.23 4.79
N ASN A 210 31.77 18.27 5.59
CA ASN A 210 31.86 18.18 7.05
C ASN A 210 30.75 17.27 7.60
N VAL A 211 29.54 17.35 7.05
CA VAL A 211 28.42 16.47 7.45
C VAL A 211 28.72 15.02 7.09
N LYS A 212 29.24 14.75 5.89
CA LYS A 212 29.66 13.42 5.48
C LYS A 212 30.74 12.85 6.41
N GLU A 213 31.77 13.64 6.71
CA GLU A 213 32.84 13.26 7.66
C GLU A 213 32.29 12.97 9.05
N PHE A 214 31.40 13.83 9.54
CA PHE A 214 30.72 13.62 10.81
C PHE A 214 29.94 12.30 10.82
N LEU A 215 29.10 12.03 9.83
CA LEU A 215 28.28 10.80 9.74
C LEU A 215 29.13 9.52 9.68
N VAL A 216 30.26 9.55 8.95
CA VAL A 216 31.21 8.41 8.87
C VAL A 216 31.85 8.11 10.22
N ASN A 217 32.14 9.14 11.02
CA ASN A 217 32.85 9.02 12.30
C ASN A 217 31.90 8.95 13.51
N TYR A 218 30.59 9.16 13.31
CA TYR A 218 29.64 9.10 14.42
C TYR A 218 29.33 7.65 14.78
N SER A 219 29.59 7.28 16.03
CA SER A 219 29.42 5.92 16.56
C SER A 219 28.09 5.70 17.31
N GLY A 220 27.27 6.74 17.44
CA GLY A 220 25.96 6.63 18.07
C GLY A 220 24.87 6.13 17.11
N THR A 221 23.65 5.99 17.60
CA THR A 221 22.49 5.59 16.79
C THR A 221 21.89 6.80 16.06
N LEU A 222 21.76 6.70 14.74
CA LEU A 222 20.98 7.64 13.95
C LEU A 222 19.52 7.22 13.96
N ILE A 223 18.61 8.18 14.10
CA ILE A 223 17.16 7.97 14.14
C ILE A 223 16.52 8.83 13.05
N MET A 224 15.73 8.22 12.19
CA MET A 224 15.06 8.90 11.08
C MET A 224 13.57 8.59 11.05
N HIS A 225 12.80 9.36 10.31
CA HIS A 225 11.41 9.03 9.99
C HIS A 225 11.27 8.67 8.53
N ASN A 226 11.09 7.39 8.19
CA ASN A 226 11.17 6.86 6.82
C ASN A 226 12.63 6.90 6.28
N ALA A 227 13.54 6.29 7.03
CA ALA A 227 14.97 6.25 6.77
C ALA A 227 15.33 5.87 5.32
N LEU A 228 14.53 5.02 4.66
CA LEU A 228 14.72 4.64 3.26
C LEU A 228 14.73 5.84 2.30
N PHE A 229 14.06 6.94 2.63
CA PHE A 229 14.06 8.13 1.79
C PHE A 229 15.32 8.97 1.97
N ASP A 230 15.61 9.39 3.20
CA ASP A 230 16.71 10.31 3.49
C ASP A 230 18.08 9.65 3.28
N ALA A 231 18.26 8.43 3.80
CA ALA A 231 19.51 7.69 3.63
C ALA A 231 19.82 7.41 2.14
N LYS A 232 18.80 7.03 1.36
CA LYS A 232 18.96 6.81 -0.08
C LYS A 232 19.50 8.04 -0.79
N LEU A 233 18.94 9.22 -0.52
CA LEU A 233 19.38 10.48 -1.14
C LEU A 233 20.77 10.89 -0.65
N MET A 234 21.05 10.76 0.63
CA MET A 234 22.39 11.03 1.14
C MET A 234 23.44 10.12 0.50
N ILE A 235 23.19 8.81 0.41
CA ILE A 235 24.10 7.84 -0.20
C ILE A 235 24.35 8.20 -1.67
N SER A 236 23.27 8.39 -2.45
CA SER A 236 23.37 8.72 -3.87
C SER A 236 24.13 10.02 -4.13
N ASN A 237 23.87 11.07 -3.34
CA ASN A 237 24.45 12.39 -3.57
C ASN A 237 25.87 12.56 -3.01
N TRP A 238 26.22 11.86 -1.92
CA TRP A 238 27.46 12.11 -1.19
C TRP A 238 28.50 11.01 -1.30
N TRP A 239 28.10 9.77 -1.58
CA TRP A 239 29.01 8.63 -1.66
C TRP A 239 29.17 8.06 -3.07
N MET A 240 28.16 8.15 -3.94
CA MET A 240 28.21 7.59 -5.28
C MET A 240 28.64 8.66 -6.31
N GLU A 241 29.70 8.36 -7.10
CA GLU A 241 30.12 9.23 -8.21
C GLU A 241 29.29 8.99 -9.48
N THR A 242 28.83 7.76 -9.66
CA THR A 242 27.97 7.32 -10.78
C THR A 242 26.89 6.35 -10.25
N GLU A 243 25.87 6.10 -11.06
CA GLU A 243 24.82 5.11 -10.73
C GLU A 243 25.34 3.69 -10.49
N THR A 244 26.53 3.36 -11.02
CA THR A 244 27.19 2.05 -10.87
C THR A 244 28.39 2.08 -9.94
N ASP A 245 28.56 3.14 -9.17
CA ASP A 245 29.60 3.20 -8.13
C ASP A 245 29.19 2.36 -6.91
N TYR A 246 29.27 1.03 -7.06
CA TYR A 246 28.88 0.09 -6.00
C TYR A 246 29.81 0.14 -4.78
N LYS A 247 31.04 0.60 -4.94
CA LYS A 247 31.98 0.80 -3.83
C LYS A 247 31.57 1.99 -2.97
N GLY A 248 31.33 3.14 -3.60
CA GLY A 248 30.80 4.32 -2.90
C GLY A 248 29.45 4.04 -2.27
N MET A 249 28.56 3.35 -2.98
CA MET A 249 27.27 2.89 -2.43
C MET A 249 27.46 2.08 -1.13
N GLN A 250 28.39 1.10 -1.12
CA GLN A 250 28.60 0.25 0.07
C GLN A 250 29.12 1.08 1.25
N GLN A 251 30.03 2.04 1.02
CA GLN A 251 30.50 2.94 2.08
C GLN A 251 29.35 3.76 2.69
N GLY A 252 28.44 4.25 1.86
CA GLY A 252 27.25 4.97 2.35
C GLY A 252 26.28 4.06 3.10
N LEU A 253 26.07 2.83 2.62
CA LEU A 253 25.21 1.84 3.29
C LEU A 253 25.72 1.46 4.68
N ASP A 254 27.03 1.37 4.87
CA ASP A 254 27.64 1.03 6.16
C ASP A 254 27.42 2.13 7.21
N VAL A 255 27.28 3.40 6.81
CA VAL A 255 26.93 4.52 7.72
C VAL A 255 25.51 4.36 8.29
N PHE A 256 24.58 3.82 7.50
CA PHE A 256 23.18 3.68 7.88
C PHE A 256 22.78 2.26 8.29
N GLU A 257 23.75 1.38 8.61
CA GLU A 257 23.50 -0.02 8.97
C GLU A 257 22.61 -0.18 10.20
N THR A 258 22.81 0.67 11.21
CA THR A 258 22.12 0.60 12.52
C THR A 258 21.12 1.73 12.73
N VAL A 259 20.60 2.30 11.64
CA VAL A 259 19.61 3.39 11.73
C VAL A 259 18.28 2.88 12.29
N ASP A 260 17.70 3.62 13.25
CA ASP A 260 16.34 3.42 13.72
C ASP A 260 15.36 4.22 12.87
N ASP A 261 14.20 3.61 12.57
CA ASP A 261 13.15 4.26 11.78
C ASP A 261 11.84 4.40 12.56
N THR A 262 11.49 5.65 12.92
CA THR A 262 10.31 5.96 13.72
C THR A 262 9.00 5.69 12.98
N MET A 263 8.99 5.67 11.63
CA MET A 263 7.82 5.25 10.86
C MET A 263 7.57 3.74 11.04
N LEU A 264 8.62 2.93 11.11
CA LEU A 264 8.51 1.49 11.37
C LEU A 264 8.09 1.21 12.81
N LEU A 265 8.60 1.97 13.79
CA LEU A 265 8.14 1.88 15.18
C LEU A 265 6.65 2.23 15.30
N ALA A 266 6.22 3.31 14.63
CA ALA A 266 4.81 3.68 14.57
C ALA A 266 3.96 2.60 13.86
N TYR A 267 4.49 1.98 12.80
CA TYR A 267 3.83 0.86 12.13
C TYR A 267 3.62 -0.31 13.08
N LEU A 268 4.64 -0.76 13.78
CA LEU A 268 4.54 -1.89 14.72
C LEU A 268 3.54 -1.61 15.85
N ALA A 269 3.50 -0.39 16.35
CA ALA A 269 2.57 0.01 17.41
C ALA A 269 1.11 0.12 16.94
N LYS A 270 0.88 0.54 15.70
CA LYS A 270 -0.44 0.94 15.18
C LYS A 270 -1.00 -0.01 14.13
N ASN A 271 -0.20 -0.95 13.60
CA ASN A 271 -0.61 -1.83 12.53
C ASN A 271 -2.01 -2.42 12.76
N SER A 272 -2.89 -2.34 11.77
CA SER A 272 -4.32 -2.59 11.94
C SER A 272 -4.96 -3.08 10.64
N THR A 273 -6.07 -3.77 10.78
CA THR A 273 -6.97 -4.11 9.65
C THR A 273 -7.61 -2.88 9.00
N THR A 274 -7.53 -1.73 9.65
CA THR A 274 -7.96 -0.43 9.12
C THR A 274 -6.77 0.41 8.68
N THR A 275 -7.02 1.45 7.89
CA THR A 275 -5.96 2.38 7.46
C THR A 275 -5.45 3.19 8.65
N VAL A 276 -4.14 3.22 8.84
CA VAL A 276 -3.46 4.02 9.88
C VAL A 276 -2.59 5.10 9.23
N ASP A 277 -2.43 6.21 9.93
CA ASP A 277 -1.50 7.26 9.53
C ASP A 277 -0.13 7.00 10.17
N LEU A 278 0.87 6.77 9.33
CA LEU A 278 2.26 6.54 9.72
C LEU A 278 3.14 7.78 9.53
N GLY A 279 2.62 8.86 8.92
CA GLY A 279 3.40 10.07 8.66
C GLY A 279 3.82 10.81 9.94
N LEU A 280 4.98 11.47 9.88
CA LEU A 280 5.57 12.21 11.00
C LEU A 280 4.57 13.22 11.59
N LYS A 281 3.92 14.00 10.72
CA LYS A 281 2.98 15.07 11.13
C LYS A 281 1.80 14.53 11.94
N GLY A 282 1.22 13.41 11.51
CA GLY A 282 0.10 12.77 12.21
C GLY A 282 0.51 12.18 13.56
N ASN A 283 1.71 11.62 13.65
CA ASN A 283 2.21 10.97 14.87
C ASN A 283 2.75 11.95 15.90
N SER A 284 3.15 13.17 15.50
CA SER A 284 3.72 14.20 16.37
C SER A 284 2.79 15.38 16.67
N ILE A 285 1.57 15.38 16.12
CA ILE A 285 0.64 16.52 16.21
C ILE A 285 0.33 16.96 17.65
N GLU A 286 0.31 16.04 18.59
CA GLU A 286 0.08 16.34 20.02
C GLU A 286 1.26 17.06 20.68
N TYR A 287 2.44 17.00 20.07
CA TYR A 287 3.66 17.64 20.53
C TYR A 287 3.89 19.00 19.82
N VAL A 288 3.91 19.00 18.50
CA VAL A 288 4.26 20.19 17.71
C VAL A 288 3.06 20.98 17.19
N GLY A 289 1.83 20.44 17.36
CA GLY A 289 0.65 21.04 16.73
C GLY A 289 0.70 20.85 15.20
N ASN A 290 -0.03 21.68 14.48
CA ASN A 290 0.04 21.66 13.02
C ASN A 290 1.00 22.75 12.50
N TYR A 291 2.31 22.52 12.59
CA TYR A 291 3.32 23.40 12.01
C TYR A 291 3.52 23.15 10.51
N ALA A 292 3.00 22.04 10.03
CA ALA A 292 3.15 21.59 8.66
C ALA A 292 2.12 22.28 7.73
N LEU A 293 2.39 23.48 7.38
CA LEU A 293 2.06 23.93 6.03
C LEU A 293 3.04 23.15 5.14
N ASP A 294 2.55 22.13 4.41
CA ASP A 294 3.41 21.32 3.56
C ASP A 294 4.33 22.24 2.74
N VAL A 295 5.62 22.12 2.97
CA VAL A 295 6.63 22.68 2.10
C VAL A 295 6.58 21.83 0.83
N THR A 296 5.75 22.27 -0.13
CA THR A 296 5.58 21.55 -1.41
C THR A 296 6.75 21.75 -2.35
N ASP A 297 7.58 22.75 -2.09
CA ASP A 297 8.75 23.11 -2.89
C ASP A 297 9.73 23.86 -1.98
N ALA A 298 10.69 23.14 -1.42
CA ALA A 298 11.69 23.68 -0.50
C ALA A 298 12.50 24.84 -1.11
N THR A 299 12.65 24.89 -2.43
CA THR A 299 13.39 25.96 -3.12
C THR A 299 12.70 27.32 -3.09
N LYS A 300 11.40 27.37 -2.77
CA LYS A 300 10.58 28.60 -2.73
C LYS A 300 10.46 29.24 -1.35
N HIS A 301 11.02 28.60 -0.33
CA HIS A 301 10.97 29.11 1.04
C HIS A 301 12.19 29.97 1.36
N ALA A 302 12.01 30.95 2.25
CA ALA A 302 13.13 31.69 2.79
C ALA A 302 14.05 30.74 3.59
N GLN A 303 15.36 30.92 3.48
CA GLN A 303 16.36 30.06 4.11
C GLN A 303 16.06 29.78 5.60
N LYS A 304 15.79 30.83 6.37
CA LYS A 304 15.50 30.72 7.81
C LYS A 304 14.26 29.88 8.09
N ASP A 305 13.20 30.03 7.29
CA ASP A 305 11.95 29.31 7.48
C ASP A 305 12.14 27.82 7.16
N LEU A 306 12.95 27.51 6.13
CA LEU A 306 13.28 26.13 5.76
C LEU A 306 14.14 25.46 6.84
N LEU A 307 15.16 26.11 7.36
CA LEU A 307 16.00 25.60 8.45
C LEU A 307 15.16 25.32 9.71
N LYS A 308 14.29 26.26 10.07
CA LYS A 308 13.37 26.08 11.20
C LYS A 308 12.39 24.93 10.98
N TYR A 309 11.87 24.79 9.79
CA TYR A 309 10.98 23.69 9.43
C TYR A 309 11.68 22.34 9.56
N ASN A 310 12.88 22.19 8.99
CA ASN A 310 13.70 20.98 9.09
C ASN A 310 14.07 20.64 10.55
N LEU A 311 14.42 21.67 11.36
CA LEU A 311 14.66 21.48 12.79
C LEU A 311 13.43 20.94 13.53
N ILE A 312 12.24 21.47 13.25
CA ILE A 312 11.00 21.01 13.89
C ILE A 312 10.70 19.56 13.48
N ASP A 313 10.93 19.15 12.22
CA ASP A 313 10.76 17.77 11.77
C ASP A 313 11.68 16.81 12.53
N THR A 314 12.92 17.23 12.77
CA THR A 314 13.91 16.46 13.52
C THR A 314 13.51 16.30 14.99
N LEU A 315 13.04 17.38 15.66
CA LEU A 315 12.51 17.33 17.03
C LEU A 315 11.23 16.48 17.12
N ALA A 316 10.37 16.56 16.11
CA ALA A 316 9.16 15.74 16.03
C ALA A 316 9.50 14.26 15.85
N THR A 317 10.57 13.94 15.11
CA THR A 317 11.10 12.58 14.97
C THR A 317 11.53 12.03 16.32
N TRP A 318 12.20 12.83 17.15
CA TRP A 318 12.56 12.42 18.51
C TRP A 318 11.34 12.15 19.37
N PHE A 319 10.32 13.01 19.30
CA PHE A 319 9.07 12.78 20.02
C PHE A 319 8.39 11.46 19.61
N VAL A 320 8.37 11.13 18.32
CA VAL A 320 7.78 9.87 17.82
C VAL A 320 8.62 8.67 18.25
N TYR A 321 9.94 8.81 18.32
CA TYR A 321 10.84 7.79 18.85
C TYR A 321 10.51 7.47 20.31
N ASP A 322 10.50 8.47 21.21
CA ASP A 322 10.10 8.31 22.61
C ASP A 322 8.71 7.64 22.74
N LYS A 323 7.76 8.07 21.91
CA LYS A 323 6.37 7.60 21.96
C LYS A 323 6.23 6.11 21.67
N TYR A 324 7.06 5.58 20.78
CA TYR A 324 6.99 4.20 20.31
C TYR A 324 8.24 3.38 20.70
N GLU A 325 9.05 3.85 21.63
CA GLU A 325 10.28 3.23 22.08
C GLU A 325 10.11 1.74 22.45
N ALA A 326 8.97 1.38 23.06
CA ALA A 326 8.65 -0.01 23.43
C ALA A 326 8.63 -1.00 22.22
N GLN A 327 8.63 -0.52 20.99
CA GLN A 327 8.67 -1.37 19.79
C GLN A 327 10.11 -1.73 19.39
N ILE A 328 11.12 -1.07 19.90
CA ILE A 328 12.54 -1.28 19.53
C ILE A 328 12.99 -2.70 19.86
N ASP A 329 12.56 -3.24 20.98
CA ASP A 329 12.91 -4.60 21.42
C ASP A 329 11.95 -5.68 20.90
N SER A 330 10.98 -5.32 20.03
CA SER A 330 10.07 -6.32 19.47
C SER A 330 10.80 -7.21 18.47
N GLU A 331 10.46 -8.51 18.46
CA GLU A 331 11.06 -9.50 17.54
C GLU A 331 10.97 -9.05 16.09
N ALA A 332 9.80 -8.57 15.65
CA ALA A 332 9.61 -8.08 14.29
C ALA A 332 10.57 -6.92 13.96
N TYR A 333 10.82 -6.00 14.88
CA TYR A 333 11.72 -4.89 14.64
C TYR A 333 13.18 -5.36 14.54
N VAL A 334 13.64 -6.13 15.52
CA VAL A 334 15.04 -6.58 15.63
C VAL A 334 15.41 -7.58 14.54
N GLU A 335 14.53 -8.54 14.24
CA GLU A 335 14.85 -9.64 13.31
C GLU A 335 14.53 -9.29 11.84
N ILE A 336 13.56 -8.39 11.60
CA ILE A 336 13.04 -8.16 10.25
C ILE A 336 13.13 -6.70 9.81
N PHE A 337 12.47 -5.77 10.51
CA PHE A 337 12.26 -4.43 9.96
C PHE A 337 13.52 -3.59 9.95
N GLN A 338 14.23 -3.48 11.07
CA GLN A 338 15.46 -2.70 11.13
C GLN A 338 16.56 -3.29 10.23
N PRO A 339 16.87 -4.60 10.29
CA PRO A 339 17.89 -5.17 9.41
C PRO A 339 17.52 -5.17 7.91
N SER A 340 16.24 -5.05 7.55
CA SER A 340 15.81 -4.92 6.15
C SER A 340 16.18 -3.57 5.54
N ILE A 341 16.44 -2.53 6.32
CA ILE A 341 16.70 -1.18 5.79
C ILE A 341 17.90 -1.20 4.84
N LYS A 342 19.03 -1.76 5.25
CA LYS A 342 20.27 -1.79 4.45
C LYS A 342 20.12 -2.52 3.11
N PRO A 343 19.65 -3.79 3.03
CA PRO A 343 19.45 -4.46 1.75
C PRO A 343 18.38 -3.81 0.87
N ILE A 344 17.33 -3.20 1.43
CA ILE A 344 16.33 -2.47 0.65
C ILE A 344 16.89 -1.17 0.11
N LEU A 345 17.68 -0.41 0.88
CA LEU A 345 18.44 0.74 0.37
C LEU A 345 19.32 0.33 -0.81
N LYS A 346 20.04 -0.80 -0.68
CA LYS A 346 20.86 -1.34 -1.76
C LYS A 346 20.04 -1.63 -3.01
N MET A 347 18.89 -2.29 -2.89
CA MET A 347 17.97 -2.52 -4.02
C MET A 347 17.49 -1.22 -4.69
N MET A 348 17.17 -0.21 -3.90
CA MET A 348 16.70 1.09 -4.42
C MET A 348 17.81 1.88 -5.10
N LEU A 349 19.05 1.73 -4.66
CA LEU A 349 20.24 2.39 -5.23
C LEU A 349 20.77 1.67 -6.47
N VAL A 350 20.76 0.32 -6.51
CA VAL A 350 21.13 -0.46 -7.69
C VAL A 350 20.08 -0.31 -8.79
N GLY A 351 18.81 -0.41 -8.46
CA GLY A 351 17.71 -0.31 -9.43
C GLY A 351 17.53 -1.58 -10.29
N LEU A 352 16.44 -1.57 -11.07
CA LEU A 352 16.09 -2.64 -12.00
C LEU A 352 16.74 -2.35 -13.36
N PRO A 353 17.64 -3.21 -13.89
CA PRO A 353 18.34 -2.94 -15.15
C PRO A 353 17.39 -3.08 -16.35
N LEU A 354 17.45 -2.13 -17.28
CA LEU A 354 16.57 -2.05 -18.43
C LEU A 354 17.36 -1.97 -19.75
N ASP A 355 16.84 -2.63 -20.78
CA ASP A 355 17.27 -2.45 -22.15
C ASP A 355 16.32 -1.46 -22.85
N GLN A 356 16.79 -0.24 -23.11
CA GLN A 356 15.96 0.84 -23.65
C GLN A 356 15.51 0.58 -25.09
N GLU A 357 16.24 -0.20 -25.90
CA GLU A 357 15.80 -0.58 -27.24
C GLU A 357 14.60 -1.55 -27.16
N VAL A 358 14.67 -2.53 -26.25
CA VAL A 358 13.57 -3.46 -26.00
C VAL A 358 12.37 -2.73 -25.42
N VAL A 359 12.56 -1.78 -24.52
CA VAL A 359 11.48 -0.94 -23.97
C VAL A 359 10.75 -0.18 -25.08
N GLU A 360 11.48 0.47 -26.00
CA GLU A 360 10.88 1.23 -27.10
C GLU A 360 10.13 0.32 -28.09
N CYS A 361 10.69 -0.85 -28.40
CA CYS A 361 10.03 -1.87 -29.22
C CYS A 361 8.72 -2.34 -28.58
N ALA A 362 8.75 -2.64 -27.27
CA ALA A 362 7.57 -3.06 -26.52
C ALA A 362 6.48 -1.97 -26.51
N TYR A 363 6.86 -0.73 -26.26
CA TYR A 363 5.95 0.42 -26.29
C TYR A 363 5.27 0.56 -27.65
N THR A 364 6.06 0.58 -28.73
CA THR A 364 5.56 0.74 -30.11
C THR A 364 4.64 -0.41 -30.53
N GLN A 365 4.94 -1.65 -30.12
CA GLN A 365 4.10 -2.81 -30.39
C GLN A 365 2.74 -2.68 -29.71
N LEU A 366 2.72 -2.30 -28.42
CA LEU A 366 1.49 -2.18 -27.66
C LEU A 366 0.63 -1.00 -28.11
N ASP A 367 1.25 0.13 -28.47
CA ASP A 367 0.54 1.30 -29.00
C ASP A 367 -0.20 0.96 -30.30
N LYS A 368 0.44 0.22 -31.20
CA LYS A 368 -0.21 -0.29 -32.42
C LYS A 368 -1.34 -1.28 -32.12
N GLU A 369 -1.15 -2.21 -31.17
CA GLU A 369 -2.16 -3.18 -30.76
C GLU A 369 -3.39 -2.46 -30.18
N GLU A 370 -3.18 -1.46 -29.30
CA GLU A 370 -4.25 -0.65 -28.73
C GLU A 370 -5.02 0.13 -29.80
N ALA A 371 -4.33 0.76 -30.74
CA ALA A 371 -4.97 1.51 -31.82
C ALA A 371 -5.86 0.59 -32.69
N GLN A 372 -5.40 -0.62 -33.01
CA GLN A 372 -6.19 -1.60 -33.73
C GLN A 372 -7.44 -2.06 -32.97
N LEU A 373 -7.28 -2.36 -31.66
CA LEU A 373 -8.41 -2.75 -30.81
C LEU A 373 -9.44 -1.64 -30.68
N ARG A 374 -9.01 -0.40 -30.49
CA ARG A 374 -9.92 0.77 -30.48
C ARG A 374 -10.67 0.95 -31.79
N LYS A 375 -9.99 0.75 -32.93
CA LYS A 375 -10.61 0.82 -34.26
C LYS A 375 -11.65 -0.28 -34.43
N SER A 376 -11.36 -1.53 -34.11
CA SER A 376 -12.27 -2.65 -34.16
C SER A 376 -13.48 -2.44 -33.25
N LEU A 377 -13.24 -1.94 -32.04
CA LEU A 377 -14.28 -1.65 -31.04
C LEU A 377 -15.26 -0.58 -31.57
N GLN A 378 -14.76 0.49 -32.19
CA GLN A 378 -15.59 1.53 -32.78
C GLN A 378 -16.41 1.05 -34.02
N ALA A 379 -15.96 0.01 -34.70
CA ALA A 379 -16.67 -0.58 -35.83
C ALA A 379 -17.80 -1.56 -35.44
N SER A 380 -17.90 -1.94 -34.17
CA SER A 380 -18.92 -2.85 -33.66
C SER A 380 -20.30 -2.17 -33.64
N ASP A 381 -21.36 -2.88 -34.10
CA ASP A 381 -22.74 -2.37 -34.19
C ASP A 381 -23.25 -1.88 -32.81
N ILE A 382 -22.95 -2.60 -31.75
CA ILE A 382 -23.27 -2.22 -30.35
C ILE A 382 -22.68 -0.85 -30.01
N VAL A 383 -21.40 -0.63 -30.35
CA VAL A 383 -20.71 0.62 -30.06
C VAL A 383 -21.22 1.76 -30.97
N GLN A 384 -21.53 1.49 -32.23
CA GLN A 384 -22.13 2.48 -33.12
C GLN A 384 -23.49 2.94 -32.60
N THR A 385 -24.34 2.01 -32.18
CA THR A 385 -25.63 2.33 -31.55
C THR A 385 -25.46 3.16 -30.28
N ALA A 386 -24.49 2.78 -29.42
CA ALA A 386 -24.19 3.53 -28.23
C ALA A 386 -23.62 4.93 -28.50
N ASN A 387 -22.80 5.09 -29.57
CA ASN A 387 -22.32 6.40 -30.01
C ASN A 387 -23.46 7.36 -30.34
N LEU A 388 -24.47 6.90 -31.05
CA LEU A 388 -25.66 7.71 -31.36
C LEU A 388 -26.36 8.14 -30.08
N SER A 389 -26.56 7.23 -29.15
CA SER A 389 -27.15 7.55 -27.82
C SER A 389 -26.34 8.58 -27.04
N PHE A 390 -25.00 8.49 -27.05
CA PHE A 390 -24.12 9.46 -26.36
C PHE A 390 -24.17 10.84 -27.04
N GLN A 391 -24.25 10.89 -28.37
CA GLN A 391 -24.39 12.12 -29.16
C GLN A 391 -25.73 12.81 -28.89
N GLU A 392 -26.83 12.04 -28.83
CA GLU A 392 -28.14 12.55 -28.48
C GLU A 392 -28.21 13.08 -27.04
N GLU A 393 -27.65 12.34 -26.05
CA GLU A 393 -27.57 12.78 -24.65
C GLU A 393 -26.79 14.12 -24.54
N ALA A 394 -25.67 14.23 -25.26
CA ALA A 394 -24.85 15.43 -25.26
C ALA A 394 -25.55 16.62 -25.95
N MET A 395 -26.23 16.36 -27.06
CA MET A 395 -27.03 17.34 -27.77
C MET A 395 -28.19 17.90 -26.88
N HIS A 396 -28.94 17.01 -26.26
CA HIS A 396 -30.00 17.39 -25.32
C HIS A 396 -29.46 18.17 -24.11
N ALA A 397 -28.35 17.75 -23.52
CA ALA A 397 -27.74 18.43 -22.41
C ALA A 397 -27.19 19.82 -22.79
N ALA A 398 -26.67 19.98 -24.00
CA ALA A 398 -26.21 21.28 -24.51
C ALA A 398 -27.40 22.20 -24.81
N ASN A 399 -28.42 21.70 -25.49
CA ASN A 399 -29.60 22.46 -25.89
C ASN A 399 -30.45 22.91 -24.68
N ALA A 400 -30.51 22.11 -23.62
CA ALA A 400 -31.17 22.48 -22.37
C ALA A 400 -30.60 23.74 -21.69
N LYS A 401 -29.36 24.13 -22.03
CA LYS A 401 -28.69 25.34 -21.50
C LYS A 401 -28.83 26.55 -22.44
N LEU A 402 -29.33 26.37 -23.64
CA LEU A 402 -29.43 27.41 -24.64
C LEU A 402 -30.82 28.03 -24.63
N LYS A 403 -30.90 29.39 -24.75
CA LYS A 403 -32.15 30.12 -24.73
C LYS A 403 -32.76 30.38 -26.12
N THR A 404 -31.93 30.39 -27.17
CA THR A 404 -32.39 30.89 -28.53
C THR A 404 -31.83 30.10 -29.69
N LYS A 405 -30.78 29.30 -29.54
CA LYS A 405 -30.22 28.44 -30.64
C LYS A 405 -30.30 26.98 -30.25
N VAL A 406 -30.70 26.11 -31.17
CA VAL A 406 -30.64 24.67 -31.03
C VAL A 406 -29.45 24.17 -31.85
N LYS A 407 -28.57 23.39 -31.21
CA LYS A 407 -27.46 22.70 -31.87
C LYS A 407 -27.99 21.40 -32.49
N PRO A 408 -27.73 21.14 -33.76
CA PRO A 408 -28.06 19.86 -34.38
C PRO A 408 -27.13 18.74 -33.93
N ILE A 409 -27.47 17.48 -34.19
CA ILE A 409 -26.70 16.30 -33.76
C ILE A 409 -25.33 16.24 -34.45
N GLU A 410 -25.19 16.82 -35.62
CA GLU A 410 -23.94 16.90 -36.40
C GLU A 410 -22.83 17.62 -35.64
N ASP A 411 -23.18 18.55 -34.72
CA ASP A 411 -22.20 19.24 -33.86
C ASP A 411 -21.58 18.29 -32.81
N PHE A 412 -22.08 17.06 -32.64
CA PHE A 412 -21.70 16.09 -31.61
C PHE A 412 -21.15 14.76 -32.17
N ILE A 413 -20.96 14.64 -33.50
CA ILE A 413 -20.48 13.41 -34.14
C ILE A 413 -19.10 12.94 -33.69
N GLU A 414 -18.29 13.86 -33.14
CA GLU A 414 -16.98 13.53 -32.59
C GLU A 414 -17.06 12.84 -31.23
N ILE A 415 -18.25 12.83 -30.60
CA ILE A 415 -18.45 12.08 -29.35
C ILE A 415 -18.57 10.61 -29.71
N LYS A 416 -17.54 9.87 -29.27
CA LYS A 416 -17.43 8.42 -29.50
C LYS A 416 -17.22 7.70 -28.19
N PHE A 417 -17.55 6.44 -28.18
CA PHE A 417 -17.31 5.57 -27.01
C PHE A 417 -15.84 5.59 -26.59
N ASN A 418 -15.62 5.89 -25.32
CA ASN A 418 -14.31 5.80 -24.68
C ASN A 418 -14.31 4.61 -23.70
N PRO A 419 -13.58 3.52 -23.97
CA PRO A 419 -13.49 2.36 -23.08
C PRO A 419 -12.84 2.67 -21.72
N GLY A 420 -12.14 3.82 -21.58
CA GLY A 420 -11.66 4.33 -20.30
C GLY A 420 -12.71 5.09 -19.47
N SER A 421 -13.89 5.35 -20.06
CA SER A 421 -14.99 6.03 -19.34
C SER A 421 -15.91 5.03 -18.64
N GLY A 422 -15.74 4.84 -17.32
CA GLY A 422 -16.61 3.93 -16.56
C GLY A 422 -18.10 4.21 -16.72
N LYS A 423 -18.51 5.48 -16.87
CA LYS A 423 -19.92 5.84 -17.12
C LYS A 423 -20.39 5.27 -18.48
N GLN A 424 -19.62 5.48 -19.55
CA GLN A 424 -20.00 4.99 -20.88
C GLN A 424 -19.99 3.46 -20.96
N VAL A 425 -18.96 2.82 -20.34
CA VAL A 425 -18.90 1.35 -20.23
C VAL A 425 -20.14 0.82 -19.50
N ALA A 426 -20.51 1.40 -18.36
CA ALA A 426 -21.69 1.00 -17.61
C ALA A 426 -22.99 1.16 -18.43
N THR A 427 -23.12 2.25 -19.20
CA THR A 427 -24.30 2.46 -20.08
C THR A 427 -24.40 1.37 -21.14
N ILE A 428 -23.30 1.02 -21.83
CA ILE A 428 -23.32 -0.05 -22.83
C ILE A 428 -23.69 -1.39 -22.17
N LEU A 429 -23.02 -1.76 -21.09
CA LEU A 429 -23.19 -3.09 -20.49
C LEU A 429 -24.57 -3.28 -19.85
N HIS A 430 -25.09 -2.26 -19.15
CA HIS A 430 -26.31 -2.41 -18.35
C HIS A 430 -27.55 -1.82 -19.01
N THR A 431 -27.41 -0.92 -20.01
CA THR A 431 -28.57 -0.30 -20.71
C THR A 431 -28.75 -0.86 -22.09
N HIS A 432 -27.66 -1.04 -22.87
CA HIS A 432 -27.78 -1.57 -24.25
C HIS A 432 -27.75 -3.11 -24.30
N LEU A 433 -26.97 -3.75 -23.38
CA LEU A 433 -26.82 -5.21 -23.35
C LEU A 433 -27.61 -5.88 -22.20
N ASP A 434 -28.28 -5.12 -21.36
CA ASP A 434 -29.09 -5.59 -20.21
C ASP A 434 -28.37 -6.57 -19.28
N LEU A 435 -27.04 -6.39 -19.10
CA LEU A 435 -26.24 -7.24 -18.22
C LEU A 435 -26.45 -6.86 -16.76
N PRO A 436 -26.33 -7.81 -15.80
CA PRO A 436 -26.57 -7.54 -14.38
C PRO A 436 -25.51 -6.62 -13.77
N ILE A 437 -25.90 -5.78 -12.82
CA ILE A 437 -24.97 -4.96 -12.01
C ILE A 437 -24.44 -5.81 -10.85
N LEU A 438 -23.22 -6.34 -10.98
CA LEU A 438 -22.61 -7.22 -9.97
C LEU A 438 -22.00 -6.45 -8.81
N ASP A 439 -21.34 -5.35 -9.10
CA ASP A 439 -20.65 -4.51 -8.12
C ASP A 439 -21.01 -3.03 -8.31
N LYS A 440 -20.89 -2.25 -7.21
CA LYS A 440 -21.08 -0.80 -7.22
C LYS A 440 -19.86 -0.10 -6.64
N THR A 441 -19.55 1.07 -7.18
CA THR A 441 -18.54 1.96 -6.60
C THR A 441 -19.00 2.51 -5.25
N ASP A 442 -18.11 3.10 -4.45
CA ASP A 442 -18.47 3.77 -3.20
C ASP A 442 -19.52 4.86 -3.38
N GLY A 443 -19.57 5.49 -4.56
CA GLY A 443 -20.57 6.47 -4.94
C GLY A 443 -21.92 5.87 -5.37
N GLY A 444 -22.09 4.54 -5.37
CA GLY A 444 -23.32 3.83 -5.71
C GLY A 444 -23.54 3.59 -7.22
N SER A 445 -22.65 4.04 -8.11
CA SER A 445 -22.70 3.76 -9.56
C SER A 445 -22.24 2.33 -9.85
N PRO A 446 -22.69 1.70 -10.99
CA PRO A 446 -22.16 0.42 -11.41
C PRO A 446 -20.64 0.46 -11.52
N ALA A 447 -19.96 -0.54 -10.96
CA ALA A 447 -18.53 -0.69 -11.10
C ALA A 447 -18.17 -1.29 -12.48
N THR A 448 -17.11 -0.79 -13.09
CA THR A 448 -16.61 -1.20 -14.42
C THR A 448 -15.10 -1.42 -14.39
N ASP A 449 -14.55 -1.69 -13.21
CA ASP A 449 -13.15 -2.09 -13.07
C ASP A 449 -12.91 -3.49 -13.67
N ALA A 450 -11.65 -3.80 -13.95
CA ALA A 450 -11.28 -5.05 -14.61
C ALA A 450 -11.74 -6.31 -13.86
N LYS A 451 -11.80 -6.24 -12.50
CA LYS A 451 -12.28 -7.35 -11.68
C LYS A 451 -13.77 -7.59 -11.89
N THR A 452 -14.56 -6.53 -11.90
CA THR A 452 -16.01 -6.60 -12.14
C THR A 452 -16.32 -7.06 -13.57
N LEU A 453 -15.59 -6.53 -14.57
CA LEU A 453 -15.78 -6.93 -15.98
C LEU A 453 -15.45 -8.40 -16.21
N LYS A 454 -14.37 -8.93 -15.61
CA LYS A 454 -14.03 -10.37 -15.69
C LYS A 454 -15.11 -11.28 -15.08
N LYS A 455 -15.74 -10.87 -13.99
CA LYS A 455 -16.89 -11.61 -13.43
C LYS A 455 -18.08 -11.57 -14.37
N LEU A 456 -18.35 -10.41 -14.99
CA LEU A 456 -19.52 -10.19 -15.82
C LEU A 456 -19.55 -11.10 -17.05
N ILE A 457 -18.39 -11.50 -17.59
CA ILE A 457 -18.27 -12.50 -18.65
C ILE A 457 -18.96 -13.82 -18.26
N ASN A 458 -18.87 -14.23 -16.99
CA ASN A 458 -19.46 -15.47 -16.48
C ASN A 458 -20.99 -15.39 -16.26
N HIS A 459 -21.60 -14.22 -16.51
CA HIS A 459 -23.03 -13.98 -16.33
C HIS A 459 -23.72 -13.65 -17.67
N THR A 460 -23.13 -14.01 -18.82
CA THR A 460 -23.73 -13.79 -20.13
C THR A 460 -23.31 -14.88 -21.10
N ASP A 461 -24.26 -15.36 -21.89
CA ASP A 461 -24.03 -16.28 -23.03
C ASP A 461 -23.98 -15.52 -24.37
N ASN A 462 -24.09 -14.19 -24.34
CA ASN A 462 -24.05 -13.36 -25.54
C ASN A 462 -22.60 -13.20 -26.04
N PRO A 463 -22.20 -13.79 -27.18
CA PRO A 463 -20.83 -13.74 -27.67
C PRO A 463 -20.35 -12.34 -28.04
N GLU A 464 -21.26 -11.44 -28.46
CA GLU A 464 -20.93 -10.04 -28.76
C GLU A 464 -20.60 -9.26 -27.48
N ALA A 465 -21.36 -9.52 -26.40
CA ALA A 465 -21.09 -8.93 -25.07
C ALA A 465 -19.75 -9.41 -24.52
N VAL A 466 -19.44 -10.70 -24.62
CA VAL A 466 -18.16 -11.27 -24.23
C VAL A 466 -17.00 -10.62 -25.00
N THR A 467 -17.11 -10.56 -26.34
CA THR A 467 -16.09 -9.94 -27.21
C THR A 467 -15.86 -8.46 -26.88
N LEU A 468 -16.93 -7.72 -26.60
CA LEU A 468 -16.88 -6.32 -26.20
C LEU A 468 -16.13 -6.16 -24.85
N ILE A 469 -16.51 -6.95 -23.85
CA ILE A 469 -15.89 -6.90 -22.52
C ILE A 469 -14.41 -7.27 -22.59
N GLU A 470 -14.06 -8.34 -23.33
CA GLU A 470 -12.67 -8.76 -23.54
C GLU A 470 -11.84 -7.67 -24.23
N SER A 471 -12.42 -6.97 -25.22
CA SER A 471 -11.76 -5.85 -25.90
C SER A 471 -11.52 -4.68 -24.94
N ILE A 472 -12.49 -4.34 -24.10
CA ILE A 472 -12.36 -3.28 -23.09
C ILE A 472 -11.27 -3.65 -22.06
N LEU A 473 -11.27 -4.90 -21.57
CA LEU A 473 -10.27 -5.43 -20.66
C LEU A 473 -8.87 -5.35 -21.25
N LYS A 474 -8.73 -5.77 -22.52
CA LYS A 474 -7.44 -5.75 -23.22
C LYS A 474 -6.91 -4.34 -23.46
N ILE A 475 -7.77 -3.41 -23.88
CA ILE A 475 -7.40 -1.98 -23.99
C ILE A 475 -6.98 -1.42 -22.63
N SER A 476 -7.73 -1.73 -21.56
CA SER A 476 -7.40 -1.28 -20.20
C SER A 476 -6.05 -1.83 -19.72
N GLU A 477 -5.75 -3.11 -20.00
CA GLU A 477 -4.49 -3.76 -19.68
C GLU A 477 -3.33 -3.08 -20.43
N ILE A 478 -3.45 -2.89 -21.74
CA ILE A 478 -2.42 -2.23 -22.56
C ILE A 478 -2.21 -0.78 -22.08
N SER A 479 -3.28 0.01 -21.93
CA SER A 479 -3.18 1.39 -21.46
C SER A 479 -2.52 1.52 -20.08
N LYS A 480 -2.75 0.54 -19.17
CA LYS A 480 -2.05 0.49 -17.89
C LYS A 480 -0.56 0.20 -18.06
N ILE A 481 -0.21 -0.74 -18.91
CA ILE A 481 1.19 -1.12 -19.15
C ILE A 481 1.96 0.02 -19.81
N THR A 482 1.43 0.60 -20.89
CA THR A 482 2.07 1.71 -21.61
C THR A 482 2.12 2.99 -20.77
N GLY A 483 1.01 3.33 -20.11
CA GLY A 483 0.87 4.56 -19.33
C GLY A 483 1.56 4.55 -17.97
N THR A 484 1.82 3.39 -17.38
CA THR A 484 2.44 3.27 -16.05
C THR A 484 3.85 2.66 -16.14
N PHE A 485 3.95 1.40 -16.56
CA PHE A 485 5.22 0.67 -16.48
C PHE A 485 6.20 1.08 -17.58
N LEU A 486 5.82 0.98 -18.85
CA LEU A 486 6.74 1.34 -19.94
C LEU A 486 7.06 2.83 -19.95
N LYS A 487 6.12 3.69 -19.54
CA LYS A 487 6.42 5.11 -19.35
C LYS A 487 7.48 5.33 -18.28
N ALA A 488 7.41 4.60 -17.15
CA ALA A 488 8.41 4.68 -16.10
C ALA A 488 9.75 4.06 -16.55
N PHE A 489 9.73 2.95 -17.31
CA PHE A 489 10.92 2.32 -17.86
C PHE A 489 11.66 3.26 -18.82
N LYS A 490 10.94 3.94 -19.73
CA LYS A 490 11.53 4.97 -20.62
C LYS A 490 12.15 6.13 -19.85
N ALA A 491 11.53 6.54 -18.73
CA ALA A 491 12.03 7.64 -17.92
C ALA A 491 13.19 7.24 -16.98
N GLY A 492 13.34 5.95 -16.70
CA GLY A 492 14.34 5.41 -15.77
C GLY A 492 15.74 5.30 -16.36
N GLY A 493 15.92 5.38 -17.70
CA GLY A 493 17.22 5.13 -18.33
C GLY A 493 17.64 3.67 -18.24
N ASP A 494 18.95 3.42 -18.05
CA ASP A 494 19.49 2.06 -17.98
C ASP A 494 19.12 1.32 -16.69
N PHE A 495 18.77 2.05 -15.63
CA PHE A 495 18.31 1.50 -14.36
C PHE A 495 17.06 2.22 -13.85
N LEU A 496 16.03 1.46 -13.51
CA LEU A 496 14.83 2.01 -12.88
C LEU A 496 14.93 1.92 -11.35
N HIS A 497 15.10 3.05 -10.72
CA HIS A 497 15.12 3.15 -9.26
C HIS A 497 13.70 3.26 -8.71
N GLY A 498 13.16 2.14 -8.22
CA GLY A 498 11.83 2.08 -7.61
C GLY A 498 11.82 2.56 -6.15
N ASN A 499 10.66 2.94 -5.65
CA ASN A 499 10.47 3.20 -4.22
C ASN A 499 9.88 1.96 -3.55
N LEU A 500 10.69 1.29 -2.75
CA LEU A 500 10.29 0.18 -1.89
C LEU A 500 9.89 0.71 -0.52
N LYS A 501 8.92 0.07 0.12
CA LYS A 501 8.40 0.48 1.42
C LYS A 501 8.26 -0.70 2.38
N LEU A 502 8.87 -0.55 3.54
CA LEU A 502 8.59 -1.36 4.73
C LEU A 502 7.35 -0.79 5.45
N GLY A 503 6.60 -1.65 6.13
CA GLY A 503 5.41 -1.24 6.86
C GLY A 503 4.25 -0.74 5.97
N GLY A 504 4.30 -0.98 4.66
CA GLY A 504 3.26 -0.56 3.70
C GLY A 504 2.09 -1.53 3.56
N THR A 505 2.14 -2.68 4.20
CA THR A 505 1.07 -3.71 4.21
C THR A 505 0.76 -4.15 5.63
N GLN A 506 -0.44 -4.67 5.87
CA GLN A 506 -0.83 -5.19 7.19
C GLN A 506 -0.01 -6.43 7.61
N SER A 507 0.38 -7.24 6.64
CA SER A 507 1.11 -8.51 6.86
C SER A 507 2.64 -8.36 6.98
N GLY A 508 3.19 -7.15 6.93
CA GLY A 508 4.64 -6.92 6.97
C GLY A 508 5.37 -7.15 5.63
N ARG A 509 4.68 -7.62 4.58
CA ARG A 509 5.28 -7.76 3.24
C ARG A 509 5.73 -6.42 2.70
N LEU A 510 6.78 -6.42 1.90
CA LEU A 510 7.28 -5.26 1.19
C LEU A 510 6.24 -4.76 0.17
N SER A 511 6.14 -3.46 0.02
CA SER A 511 5.33 -2.82 -1.01
C SER A 511 6.16 -1.83 -1.82
N SER A 512 5.64 -1.38 -2.98
CA SER A 512 6.33 -0.39 -3.79
C SER A 512 5.35 0.61 -4.42
N ASN A 513 5.88 1.77 -4.81
CA ASN A 513 5.13 2.77 -5.55
C ASN A 513 6.03 3.53 -6.52
N SER A 514 5.44 4.21 -7.49
CA SER A 514 6.06 5.16 -8.41
C SER A 514 7.26 4.63 -9.22
N PRO A 515 7.17 3.51 -9.95
CA PRO A 515 5.98 2.66 -10.15
C PRO A 515 5.84 1.56 -9.12
N ASN A 516 4.66 0.93 -9.06
CA ASN A 516 4.46 -0.23 -8.19
C ASN A 516 5.07 -1.48 -8.85
N LEU A 517 6.35 -1.74 -8.58
CA LEU A 517 7.11 -2.87 -9.12
C LEU A 517 6.64 -4.23 -8.60
N THR A 518 6.00 -4.29 -7.43
CA THR A 518 5.44 -5.54 -6.91
C THR A 518 4.18 -6.00 -7.66
N ASN A 519 3.58 -5.13 -8.49
CA ASN A 519 2.41 -5.42 -9.31
C ASN A 519 2.71 -5.49 -10.81
N LEU A 520 3.95 -5.78 -11.20
CA LEU A 520 4.32 -6.06 -12.57
C LEU A 520 3.54 -7.28 -13.09
N PRO A 521 3.05 -7.25 -14.35
CA PRO A 521 2.42 -8.43 -14.95
C PRO A 521 3.38 -9.64 -14.91
N ALA A 522 2.98 -10.70 -14.22
CA ALA A 522 3.86 -11.87 -14.02
C ALA A 522 3.72 -12.92 -15.12
N GLN A 523 2.51 -13.07 -15.70
CA GLN A 523 2.15 -14.17 -16.59
C GLN A 523 1.58 -13.69 -17.94
N GLY A 524 1.47 -14.62 -18.89
CA GLY A 524 0.91 -14.35 -20.21
C GLY A 524 1.81 -13.52 -21.11
N LYS A 525 1.24 -13.09 -22.25
CA LYS A 525 1.96 -12.29 -23.29
C LYS A 525 2.52 -10.97 -22.71
N MET A 526 1.73 -10.30 -21.89
CA MET A 526 2.10 -9.02 -21.29
C MET A 526 3.21 -9.17 -20.25
N GLY A 527 3.14 -10.22 -19.42
CA GLY A 527 4.20 -10.52 -18.45
C GLY A 527 5.53 -10.80 -19.14
N LYS A 528 5.52 -11.61 -20.20
CA LYS A 528 6.74 -11.88 -21.00
C LYS A 528 7.31 -10.59 -21.61
N LEU A 529 6.45 -9.74 -22.18
CA LEU A 529 6.89 -8.48 -22.79
C LEU A 529 7.54 -7.53 -21.76
N ILE A 530 6.96 -7.38 -20.59
CA ILE A 530 7.55 -6.54 -19.52
C ILE A 530 8.86 -7.14 -19.01
N LYS A 531 8.89 -8.46 -18.80
CA LYS A 531 10.09 -9.15 -18.35
C LYS A 531 11.23 -9.09 -19.38
N SER A 532 10.93 -9.09 -20.69
CA SER A 532 11.96 -8.96 -21.74
C SER A 532 12.65 -7.60 -21.73
N CYS A 533 12.04 -6.55 -21.17
CA CYS A 533 12.67 -5.25 -21.00
C CYS A 533 13.76 -5.24 -19.92
N VAL A 534 13.74 -6.22 -19.00
CA VAL A 534 14.68 -6.33 -17.88
C VAL A 534 15.85 -7.23 -18.28
N VAL A 535 16.99 -6.63 -18.54
CA VAL A 535 18.17 -7.29 -19.09
C VAL A 535 19.39 -6.98 -18.20
N ALA A 536 20.10 -8.02 -17.79
CA ALA A 536 21.30 -7.84 -16.99
C ALA A 536 22.40 -7.10 -17.79
N PRO A 537 23.11 -6.15 -17.18
CA PRO A 537 24.21 -5.43 -17.83
C PRO A 537 25.36 -6.37 -18.22
N GLU A 538 26.30 -5.87 -19.02
CA GLU A 538 27.48 -6.64 -19.41
C GLU A 538 28.25 -7.13 -18.19
N GLY A 539 28.70 -8.37 -18.23
CA GLY A 539 29.42 -9.00 -17.11
C GLY A 539 28.53 -9.61 -16.03
N PHE A 540 27.19 -9.34 -16.04
CA PHE A 540 26.24 -9.87 -15.08
C PHE A 540 25.20 -10.79 -15.72
N LEU A 541 24.56 -11.59 -14.85
CA LEU A 541 23.34 -12.34 -15.13
C LEU A 541 22.24 -11.86 -14.18
N PHE A 542 21.01 -11.95 -14.64
CA PHE A 542 19.81 -11.78 -13.82
C PHE A 542 19.53 -13.11 -13.11
N ALA A 543 19.32 -13.05 -11.79
CA ALA A 543 19.04 -14.20 -10.96
C ALA A 543 17.77 -13.93 -10.14
N GLY A 544 16.90 -14.93 -10.00
CA GLY A 544 15.70 -14.83 -9.19
C GLY A 544 15.46 -16.13 -8.44
N ALA A 545 15.15 -16.07 -7.15
CA ALA A 545 14.74 -17.22 -6.37
C ALA A 545 13.34 -17.01 -5.81
N ASP A 546 12.46 -18.00 -5.97
CA ASP A 546 11.07 -17.99 -5.52
C ASP A 546 10.81 -19.14 -4.55
N TYR A 547 9.94 -18.91 -3.57
CA TYR A 547 9.47 -19.97 -2.69
C TYR A 547 8.47 -20.88 -3.40
N ASN A 548 8.65 -22.18 -3.24
CA ASN A 548 7.68 -23.16 -3.72
C ASN A 548 6.49 -23.28 -2.76
N ALA A 549 5.38 -22.60 -3.11
CA ALA A 549 4.12 -22.63 -2.38
C ALA A 549 4.23 -22.25 -0.89
N LEU A 550 4.97 -21.16 -0.57
CA LEU A 550 5.23 -20.70 0.80
C LEU A 550 3.96 -20.67 1.67
N GLU A 551 2.95 -19.91 1.25
CA GLU A 551 1.74 -19.69 2.05
C GLU A 551 0.95 -20.99 2.30
N ALA A 552 0.94 -21.92 1.34
CA ALA A 552 0.27 -23.20 1.51
C ALA A 552 1.02 -24.13 2.48
N ARG A 553 2.36 -24.12 2.48
CA ARG A 553 3.20 -24.85 3.45
C ARG A 553 3.03 -24.28 4.86
N ILE A 554 3.09 -22.98 5.00
CA ILE A 554 2.82 -22.28 6.27
C ILE A 554 1.42 -22.61 6.79
N ASN A 555 0.40 -22.58 5.94
CA ASN A 555 -0.96 -22.91 6.35
C ASN A 555 -1.06 -24.34 6.89
N ALA A 556 -0.41 -25.32 6.21
CA ALA A 556 -0.37 -26.70 6.68
C ALA A 556 0.31 -26.81 8.06
N ILE A 557 1.43 -26.10 8.27
CA ILE A 557 2.16 -26.14 9.54
C ILE A 557 1.38 -25.47 10.66
N VAL A 558 0.86 -24.25 10.48
CA VAL A 558 0.22 -23.51 11.58
C VAL A 558 -1.18 -24.03 11.92
N SER A 559 -1.93 -24.52 10.93
CA SER A 559 -3.26 -25.09 11.16
C SER A 559 -3.21 -26.54 11.66
N GLN A 560 -2.14 -27.27 11.37
CA GLN A 560 -2.02 -28.72 11.66
C GLN A 560 -3.13 -29.55 10.99
N ASP A 561 -3.64 -29.09 9.84
CA ASP A 561 -4.71 -29.79 9.13
C ASP A 561 -4.15 -31.02 8.41
N PRO A 562 -4.67 -32.24 8.70
CA PRO A 562 -4.13 -33.49 8.16
C PRO A 562 -4.24 -33.56 6.63
N ASN A 563 -5.28 -32.98 6.03
CA ASN A 563 -5.47 -32.97 4.59
C ASN A 563 -4.54 -31.98 3.87
N ARG A 564 -4.05 -30.94 4.57
CA ARG A 564 -2.98 -30.07 4.05
C ARG A 564 -1.61 -30.72 4.24
N ILE A 565 -1.38 -31.39 5.37
CA ILE A 565 -0.09 -32.03 5.69
C ILE A 565 0.19 -33.18 4.71
N LYS A 566 -0.79 -34.04 4.40
CA LYS A 566 -0.59 -35.19 3.49
C LYS A 566 -0.17 -34.80 2.07
N ILE A 567 -0.46 -33.57 1.63
CA ILE A 567 0.03 -33.04 0.35
C ILE A 567 1.57 -33.08 0.30
N TYR A 568 2.20 -32.71 1.41
CA TYR A 568 3.67 -32.62 1.49
C TYR A 568 4.35 -33.91 1.97
N THR A 569 3.67 -34.68 2.81
CA THR A 569 4.24 -35.90 3.43
C THR A 569 3.95 -37.17 2.65
N GLN A 570 2.87 -37.20 1.88
CA GLN A 570 2.41 -38.39 1.15
C GLN A 570 2.34 -38.19 -0.38
N GLY A 571 2.62 -36.96 -0.86
CA GLY A 571 2.70 -36.65 -2.29
C GLY A 571 1.36 -36.50 -3.02
N TYR A 572 0.27 -36.17 -2.32
CA TYR A 572 -1.00 -35.85 -2.96
C TYR A 572 -0.91 -34.56 -3.78
N ASP A 573 -1.45 -34.54 -4.99
CA ASP A 573 -1.71 -33.30 -5.73
C ASP A 573 -2.90 -32.56 -5.10
N SER A 574 -2.66 -31.36 -4.56
CA SER A 574 -3.67 -30.58 -3.86
C SER A 574 -4.91 -30.28 -4.73
N HIS A 575 -4.71 -30.03 -6.03
CA HIS A 575 -5.83 -29.74 -6.94
C HIS A 575 -6.63 -30.98 -7.28
N CYS A 576 -5.99 -32.14 -7.35
CA CYS A 576 -6.68 -33.42 -7.52
C CYS A 576 -7.52 -33.76 -6.29
N LEU A 577 -6.95 -33.57 -5.10
CA LEU A 577 -7.64 -33.77 -3.83
C LEU A 577 -8.88 -32.88 -3.71
N ASN A 578 -8.76 -31.59 -4.03
CA ASN A 578 -9.87 -30.65 -4.04
C ASN A 578 -10.91 -31.00 -5.12
N ALA A 579 -10.50 -31.35 -6.33
CA ALA A 579 -11.39 -31.77 -7.39
C ALA A 579 -12.22 -33.02 -7.00
N TYR A 580 -11.56 -34.00 -6.40
CA TYR A 580 -12.26 -35.19 -5.89
C TYR A 580 -13.29 -34.80 -4.82
N SER A 581 -12.92 -33.96 -3.86
CA SER A 581 -13.84 -33.51 -2.81
C SER A 581 -15.09 -32.85 -3.38
N TYR A 582 -14.94 -31.98 -4.38
CA TYR A 582 -16.07 -31.21 -4.95
C TYR A 582 -16.93 -32.03 -5.93
N TYR A 583 -16.30 -32.92 -6.72
CA TYR A 583 -16.91 -33.56 -7.86
C TYR A 583 -16.89 -35.10 -7.79
N LYS A 584 -16.79 -35.69 -6.56
CA LYS A 584 -16.66 -37.13 -6.35
C LYS A 584 -17.71 -37.99 -7.08
N ALA A 585 -18.92 -37.48 -7.23
CA ALA A 585 -20.00 -38.16 -7.96
C ALA A 585 -19.70 -38.36 -9.46
N GLN A 586 -18.81 -37.51 -10.02
CA GLN A 586 -18.38 -37.58 -11.42
C GLN A 586 -17.12 -38.41 -11.62
N MET A 587 -16.52 -38.93 -10.54
CA MET A 587 -15.27 -39.66 -10.53
C MET A 587 -15.37 -41.00 -9.77
N PRO A 588 -16.27 -41.93 -10.22
CA PRO A 588 -16.58 -43.16 -9.49
C PRO A 588 -15.42 -44.19 -9.48
N ASP A 589 -14.43 -44.01 -10.36
CA ASP A 589 -13.25 -44.89 -10.50
C ASP A 589 -12.04 -44.39 -9.71
N ILE A 590 -12.16 -43.34 -8.92
CA ILE A 590 -11.10 -42.79 -8.09
C ILE A 590 -11.24 -43.32 -6.64
N ASP A 591 -10.18 -43.91 -6.14
CA ASP A 591 -10.05 -44.32 -4.74
C ASP A 591 -9.44 -43.15 -3.92
N PRO A 592 -10.16 -42.57 -2.93
CA PRO A 592 -9.67 -41.47 -2.13
C PRO A 592 -8.51 -41.82 -1.19
N GLU A 593 -8.36 -43.07 -0.84
CA GLU A 593 -7.29 -43.55 0.06
C GLU A 593 -5.98 -43.91 -0.68
N ASP A 594 -6.01 -43.94 -2.01
CA ASP A 594 -4.85 -44.20 -2.85
C ASP A 594 -4.35 -42.92 -3.51
N VAL A 595 -3.10 -42.53 -3.19
CA VAL A 595 -2.46 -41.31 -3.70
C VAL A 595 -2.30 -41.33 -5.22
N ASP A 596 -1.97 -42.50 -5.81
CA ASP A 596 -1.80 -42.59 -7.26
C ASP A 596 -3.15 -42.48 -7.97
N SER A 597 -4.21 -43.05 -7.38
CA SER A 597 -5.57 -42.90 -7.87
C SER A 597 -6.03 -41.46 -7.85
N ILE A 598 -5.88 -40.76 -6.74
CA ILE A 598 -6.18 -39.32 -6.65
C ILE A 598 -5.35 -38.49 -7.66
N ASN A 599 -4.07 -38.72 -7.76
CA ASN A 599 -3.18 -37.98 -8.66
C ASN A 599 -3.48 -38.28 -10.14
N SER A 600 -4.07 -39.44 -10.45
CA SER A 600 -4.51 -39.83 -11.81
C SER A 600 -5.61 -38.90 -12.35
N ILE A 601 -6.31 -38.14 -11.49
CA ILE A 601 -7.29 -37.10 -11.86
C ILE A 601 -6.68 -36.08 -12.83
N THR A 602 -5.38 -35.83 -12.69
CA THR A 602 -4.65 -34.92 -13.62
C THR A 602 -4.80 -35.36 -15.08
N ILE A 603 -4.87 -36.66 -15.33
CA ILE A 603 -4.96 -37.24 -16.68
C ILE A 603 -6.41 -37.65 -17.00
N LYS A 604 -7.10 -38.26 -16.05
CA LYS A 604 -8.45 -38.79 -16.26
C LYS A 604 -9.52 -37.70 -16.30
N TYR A 605 -9.38 -36.68 -15.47
CA TYR A 605 -10.38 -35.61 -15.27
C TYR A 605 -9.74 -34.21 -15.25
N PRO A 606 -8.98 -33.80 -16.29
CA PRO A 606 -8.21 -32.55 -16.29
C PRO A 606 -9.08 -31.29 -16.14
N ASP A 607 -10.31 -31.32 -16.70
CA ASP A 607 -11.24 -30.19 -16.61
C ASP A 607 -11.76 -30.02 -15.18
N LEU A 608 -12.19 -31.08 -14.51
CA LEU A 608 -12.63 -31.01 -13.11
C LEU A 608 -11.49 -30.54 -12.17
N ARG A 609 -10.27 -31.01 -12.43
CA ARG A 609 -9.07 -30.49 -11.71
C ARG A 609 -8.84 -29.01 -11.98
N LYS A 610 -9.03 -28.54 -13.20
CA LYS A 610 -8.93 -27.12 -13.55
C LYS A 610 -10.02 -26.30 -12.87
N ASP A 611 -11.26 -26.79 -12.89
CA ASP A 611 -12.44 -26.10 -12.37
C ASP A 611 -12.42 -26.01 -10.82
N SER A 612 -11.75 -26.96 -10.14
CA SER A 612 -11.57 -26.90 -8.67
C SER A 612 -10.67 -25.75 -8.19
N LYS A 613 -9.74 -25.25 -9.03
CA LYS A 613 -8.72 -24.27 -8.61
C LYS A 613 -9.32 -22.95 -8.15
N GLY A 614 -10.23 -22.39 -8.95
CA GLY A 614 -10.87 -21.10 -8.66
C GLY A 614 -11.65 -21.10 -7.35
N PRO A 615 -12.57 -22.07 -7.17
CA PRO A 615 -13.30 -22.26 -5.92
C PRO A 615 -12.40 -22.46 -4.71
N THR A 616 -11.41 -23.37 -4.79
CA THR A 616 -10.46 -23.59 -3.68
C THR A 616 -9.76 -22.32 -3.28
N PHE A 617 -9.24 -21.57 -4.26
CA PHE A 617 -8.56 -20.31 -3.97
C PHE A 617 -9.48 -19.30 -3.29
N ALA A 618 -10.72 -19.15 -3.78
CA ALA A 618 -11.69 -18.24 -3.20
C ALA A 618 -12.04 -18.61 -1.75
N LEU A 619 -12.29 -19.90 -1.49
CA LEU A 619 -12.67 -20.41 -0.16
C LEU A 619 -11.51 -20.35 0.85
N THR A 620 -10.27 -20.63 0.41
CA THR A 620 -9.07 -20.52 1.25
C THR A 620 -8.91 -19.12 1.84
N TYR A 621 -9.27 -18.09 1.09
CA TYR A 621 -9.24 -16.69 1.58
C TYR A 621 -10.58 -16.23 2.19
N GLY A 622 -11.43 -17.16 2.63
CA GLY A 622 -12.68 -16.86 3.33
C GLY A 622 -13.79 -16.38 2.42
N GLY A 623 -13.78 -16.78 1.13
CA GLY A 623 -14.95 -16.67 0.23
C GLY A 623 -16.08 -17.58 0.70
N THR A 624 -17.26 -17.43 0.08
CA THR A 624 -18.46 -18.22 0.37
C THR A 624 -19.09 -18.69 -0.95
N ALA A 625 -20.11 -19.54 -0.90
CA ALA A 625 -20.90 -19.94 -2.08
C ALA A 625 -21.39 -18.71 -2.87
N PHE A 626 -21.77 -17.64 -2.17
CA PHE A 626 -22.13 -16.39 -2.83
C PHE A 626 -20.95 -15.78 -3.60
N THR A 627 -19.73 -15.90 -3.07
CA THR A 627 -18.51 -15.45 -3.76
C THR A 627 -18.27 -16.27 -5.02
N LEU A 628 -18.45 -17.59 -4.97
CA LEU A 628 -18.31 -18.50 -6.11
C LEU A 628 -19.35 -18.20 -7.20
N HIS A 629 -20.61 -18.08 -6.81
CA HIS A 629 -21.69 -17.72 -7.73
C HIS A 629 -21.42 -16.36 -8.41
N LYS A 630 -21.11 -15.35 -7.63
CA LYS A 630 -20.89 -13.99 -8.13
C LYS A 630 -19.65 -13.86 -9.01
N ASN A 631 -18.55 -14.52 -8.67
CA ASN A 631 -17.26 -14.32 -9.34
C ASN A 631 -17.05 -15.28 -10.52
N ALA A 632 -17.54 -16.51 -10.41
CA ALA A 632 -17.33 -17.58 -11.38
C ALA A 632 -18.59 -18.02 -12.15
N GLY A 633 -19.76 -17.46 -11.81
CA GLY A 633 -21.04 -17.83 -12.42
C GLY A 633 -21.53 -19.22 -12.04
N ILE A 634 -20.92 -19.88 -11.08
CA ILE A 634 -21.33 -21.23 -10.62
C ILE A 634 -22.76 -21.14 -10.07
N PRO A 635 -23.69 -22.06 -10.46
CA PRO A 635 -25.03 -22.10 -9.90
C PRO A 635 -24.99 -22.13 -8.36
N MET A 636 -25.91 -21.40 -7.70
CA MET A 636 -25.87 -21.26 -6.24
C MET A 636 -25.94 -22.61 -5.50
N SER A 637 -26.72 -23.56 -6.00
CA SER A 637 -26.83 -24.92 -5.43
C SER A 637 -25.47 -25.66 -5.44
N GLU A 638 -24.80 -25.63 -6.59
CA GLU A 638 -23.48 -26.24 -6.78
C GLU A 638 -22.41 -25.51 -5.96
N ALA A 639 -22.48 -24.17 -5.91
CA ALA A 639 -21.56 -23.37 -5.08
C ALA A 639 -21.66 -23.70 -3.60
N ILE A 640 -22.87 -23.97 -3.09
CA ILE A 640 -23.10 -24.42 -1.70
C ILE A 640 -22.50 -25.80 -1.48
N GLU A 641 -22.65 -26.73 -2.43
CA GLU A 641 -22.08 -28.07 -2.33
C GLU A 641 -20.54 -28.04 -2.31
N ILE A 642 -19.94 -27.20 -3.15
CA ILE A 642 -18.50 -26.98 -3.16
C ILE A 642 -18.00 -26.37 -1.84
N GLU A 643 -18.69 -25.32 -1.32
CA GLU A 643 -18.35 -24.72 -0.02
C GLU A 643 -18.42 -25.73 1.11
N ASN A 644 -19.48 -26.52 1.19
CA ASN A 644 -19.62 -27.57 2.20
C ASN A 644 -18.52 -28.63 2.09
N SER A 645 -18.22 -29.10 0.88
CA SER A 645 -17.16 -30.08 0.64
C SER A 645 -15.78 -29.57 1.00
N TYR A 646 -15.51 -28.25 0.78
CA TYR A 646 -14.29 -27.60 1.19
C TYR A 646 -14.13 -27.56 2.71
N HIS A 647 -15.19 -27.16 3.44
CA HIS A 647 -15.17 -27.11 4.90
C HIS A 647 -15.10 -28.50 5.54
N GLU A 648 -15.71 -29.52 4.92
CA GLU A 648 -15.56 -30.91 5.33
C GLU A 648 -14.10 -31.38 5.16
N LEU A 649 -13.49 -31.08 4.02
CA LEU A 649 -12.11 -31.47 3.71
C LEU A 649 -11.09 -30.78 4.64
N TYR A 650 -11.28 -29.50 4.96
CA TYR A 650 -10.36 -28.69 5.74
C TYR A 650 -10.93 -28.25 7.11
N ALA A 651 -11.66 -29.13 7.77
CA ALA A 651 -12.34 -28.84 9.04
C ALA A 651 -11.36 -28.35 10.14
N VAL A 652 -10.15 -28.88 10.20
CA VAL A 652 -9.14 -28.46 11.19
C VAL A 652 -8.61 -27.05 10.89
N SER A 653 -8.51 -26.70 9.60
CA SER A 653 -8.19 -25.32 9.22
C SER A 653 -9.28 -24.33 9.63
N ASP A 654 -10.55 -24.73 9.57
CA ASP A 654 -11.68 -23.92 10.04
C ASP A 654 -11.65 -23.75 11.56
N GLU A 655 -11.34 -24.81 12.31
CA GLU A 655 -11.16 -24.71 13.77
C GLU A 655 -10.03 -23.75 14.13
N PHE A 656 -8.93 -23.76 13.37
CA PHE A 656 -7.83 -22.82 13.55
C PHE A 656 -8.29 -21.37 13.31
N ALA A 657 -9.05 -21.12 12.23
CA ALA A 657 -9.60 -19.80 11.94
C ALA A 657 -10.57 -19.31 13.03
N GLU A 658 -11.41 -20.21 13.60
CA GLU A 658 -12.29 -19.87 14.72
C GLU A 658 -11.51 -19.55 16.00
N LYS A 659 -10.44 -20.29 16.32
CA LYS A 659 -9.56 -19.97 17.46
C LYS A 659 -8.95 -18.57 17.31
N ASN A 660 -8.48 -18.23 16.12
CA ASN A 660 -7.94 -16.91 15.81
C ASN A 660 -9.00 -15.81 16.00
N LYS A 661 -10.24 -16.04 15.52
CA LYS A 661 -11.34 -15.10 15.71
C LYS A 661 -11.61 -14.85 17.21
N HIS A 662 -11.70 -15.91 18.01
CA HIS A 662 -11.90 -15.79 19.45
C HIS A 662 -10.73 -15.07 20.15
N PHE A 663 -9.50 -15.31 19.71
CA PHE A 663 -8.34 -14.59 20.20
C PHE A 663 -8.46 -13.08 19.90
N ALA A 664 -8.80 -12.72 18.65
CA ALA A 664 -8.99 -11.33 18.24
C ALA A 664 -10.12 -10.61 19.00
N ILE A 665 -11.24 -11.30 19.24
CA ILE A 665 -12.35 -10.76 20.05
C ILE A 665 -11.86 -10.45 21.47
N LYS A 666 -11.10 -11.35 22.06
CA LYS A 666 -10.66 -11.25 23.45
C LYS A 666 -9.57 -10.19 23.63
N HIS A 667 -8.61 -10.10 22.69
CA HIS A 667 -7.41 -9.31 22.87
C HIS A 667 -7.40 -8.00 22.05
N GLY A 668 -8.28 -7.87 21.04
CA GLY A 668 -8.34 -6.70 20.15
C GLY A 668 -7.25 -6.66 19.07
N TYR A 669 -6.47 -7.73 18.92
CA TYR A 669 -5.45 -7.88 17.89
C TYR A 669 -5.24 -9.34 17.52
N MET A 670 -4.59 -9.58 16.36
CA MET A 670 -4.03 -10.86 15.95
C MET A 670 -2.52 -10.83 16.09
N GLU A 671 -1.93 -11.96 16.48
CA GLU A 671 -0.50 -12.18 16.45
C GLU A 671 -0.09 -12.93 15.19
N CYS A 672 0.90 -12.41 14.49
CA CYS A 672 1.41 -12.85 13.21
C CYS A 672 2.88 -13.27 13.31
N ALA A 673 3.53 -13.54 12.17
CA ALA A 673 4.93 -13.92 12.10
C ALA A 673 5.84 -12.93 12.86
N PHE A 674 6.86 -13.44 13.54
CA PHE A 674 7.85 -12.66 14.31
C PHE A 674 7.21 -11.72 15.34
N GLY A 675 6.07 -12.13 15.94
CA GLY A 675 5.39 -11.31 16.94
C GLY A 675 4.72 -10.04 16.40
N LEU A 676 4.63 -9.86 15.07
CA LEU A 676 3.92 -8.74 14.46
C LEU A 676 2.45 -8.76 14.87
N ARG A 677 1.94 -7.64 15.41
CA ARG A 677 0.54 -7.51 15.81
C ARG A 677 -0.26 -6.75 14.78
N ILE A 678 -1.50 -7.19 14.56
CA ILE A 678 -2.48 -6.52 13.72
C ILE A 678 -3.71 -6.23 14.57
N ASN A 679 -3.94 -4.96 14.87
CA ASN A 679 -5.09 -4.53 15.65
C ASN A 679 -6.40 -4.78 14.88
N THR A 680 -7.43 -5.25 15.59
CA THR A 680 -8.76 -5.60 15.06
C THR A 680 -9.85 -4.74 15.73
N PRO A 681 -9.88 -3.42 15.44
CA PRO A 681 -10.70 -2.48 16.18
C PRO A 681 -12.22 -2.67 15.99
N ILE A 682 -12.64 -3.35 14.93
CA ILE A 682 -14.05 -3.55 14.61
C ILE A 682 -14.59 -4.78 15.34
N ILE A 683 -13.89 -5.92 15.26
CA ILE A 683 -14.29 -7.17 15.94
C ILE A 683 -14.42 -6.96 17.44
N SER A 684 -13.43 -6.32 18.05
CA SER A 684 -13.39 -6.10 19.50
C SER A 684 -14.54 -5.25 20.05
N LYS A 685 -15.25 -4.52 19.19
CA LYS A 685 -16.37 -3.64 19.53
C LYS A 685 -17.70 -4.12 18.97
N SER A 686 -17.74 -5.28 18.31
CA SER A 686 -18.93 -5.81 17.64
C SER A 686 -19.51 -7.03 18.35
N ILE A 687 -20.81 -7.19 18.28
CA ILE A 687 -21.45 -8.46 18.66
C ILE A 687 -21.23 -9.42 17.50
N MET A 688 -20.54 -10.52 17.77
CA MET A 688 -20.20 -11.53 16.77
C MET A 688 -21.17 -12.72 16.82
N ASP A 689 -21.17 -13.52 15.77
CA ASP A 689 -21.87 -14.80 15.64
C ASP A 689 -23.40 -14.72 15.80
N ASN A 690 -24.00 -13.63 15.36
CA ASN A 690 -25.45 -13.50 15.30
C ASN A 690 -25.90 -12.67 14.08
N ILE A 691 -27.22 -12.64 13.85
CA ILE A 691 -27.84 -11.92 12.73
C ILE A 691 -27.55 -10.40 12.72
N LYS A 692 -27.09 -9.84 13.83
CA LYS A 692 -26.76 -8.42 13.99
C LYS A 692 -25.27 -8.14 13.80
N THR A 693 -24.45 -9.17 13.53
CA THR A 693 -23.01 -8.99 13.28
C THR A 693 -22.81 -8.05 12.08
N PRO A 694 -22.13 -6.91 12.24
CA PRO A 694 -21.93 -5.99 11.12
C PRO A 694 -21.03 -6.61 10.04
N TYR A 695 -21.36 -6.41 8.77
CA TYR A 695 -20.53 -6.90 7.65
C TYR A 695 -19.05 -6.47 7.75
N PRO A 696 -18.70 -5.22 8.15
CA PRO A 696 -17.30 -4.85 8.37
C PRO A 696 -16.57 -5.71 9.39
N ALA A 697 -17.25 -6.22 10.43
CA ALA A 697 -16.64 -7.12 11.41
C ALA A 697 -16.36 -8.50 10.80
N VAL A 698 -17.27 -9.02 9.97
CA VAL A 698 -17.04 -10.28 9.22
C VAL A 698 -15.86 -10.12 8.23
N ALA A 699 -15.77 -8.98 7.56
CA ALA A 699 -14.66 -8.67 6.66
C ALA A 699 -13.33 -8.54 7.42
N GLU A 700 -13.34 -7.98 8.64
CA GLU A 700 -12.15 -7.86 9.48
C GLU A 700 -11.65 -9.22 9.96
N VAL A 701 -12.53 -10.14 10.38
CA VAL A 701 -12.18 -11.53 10.72
C VAL A 701 -11.41 -12.19 9.58
N ARG A 702 -11.95 -12.08 8.36
CA ARG A 702 -11.31 -12.62 7.15
C ARG A 702 -9.93 -12.03 6.90
N SER A 703 -9.81 -10.69 6.97
CA SER A 703 -8.54 -10.00 6.76
C SER A 703 -7.50 -10.39 7.81
N ALA A 704 -7.91 -10.47 9.08
CA ALA A 704 -7.05 -10.83 10.18
C ALA A 704 -6.56 -12.29 10.09
N ASN A 705 -7.44 -13.23 9.77
CA ASN A 705 -7.06 -14.64 9.59
C ASN A 705 -6.09 -14.84 8.41
N ASN A 706 -6.34 -14.18 7.28
CA ASN A 706 -5.44 -14.24 6.13
C ASN A 706 -4.05 -13.67 6.46
N ALA A 707 -4.01 -12.61 7.25
CA ALA A 707 -2.75 -11.99 7.62
C ALA A 707 -1.86 -12.89 8.49
N VAL A 708 -2.41 -13.82 9.27
CA VAL A 708 -1.63 -14.78 10.07
C VAL A 708 -0.71 -15.63 9.18
N THR A 709 -1.23 -16.18 8.08
CA THR A 709 -0.40 -16.97 7.14
C THR A 709 0.42 -16.09 6.21
N GLN A 710 -0.15 -14.98 5.71
CA GLN A 710 0.52 -14.07 4.78
C GLN A 710 1.72 -13.34 5.39
N SER A 711 1.71 -13.12 6.70
CA SER A 711 2.83 -12.44 7.39
C SER A 711 4.13 -13.25 7.33
N TRP A 712 4.05 -14.56 7.16
CA TRP A 712 5.24 -15.40 6.92
C TRP A 712 5.93 -15.12 5.59
N GLY A 713 5.36 -14.30 4.72
CA GLY A 713 6.09 -13.70 3.59
C GLY A 713 7.32 -12.88 4.04
N MET A 714 7.40 -12.45 5.31
CA MET A 714 8.60 -11.85 5.91
C MET A 714 9.80 -12.81 6.00
N LEU A 715 9.62 -14.12 5.80
CA LEU A 715 10.74 -15.05 5.62
C LEU A 715 11.63 -14.66 4.43
N LEU A 716 11.05 -14.05 3.39
CA LEU A 716 11.85 -13.53 2.28
C LEU A 716 12.76 -12.37 2.74
N ASN A 717 12.24 -11.45 3.57
CA ASN A 717 13.06 -10.39 4.15
C ASN A 717 14.21 -10.98 4.98
N ARG A 718 13.89 -11.93 5.86
CA ARG A 718 14.90 -12.65 6.68
C ARG A 718 15.96 -13.33 5.81
N ALA A 719 15.55 -14.03 4.74
CA ALA A 719 16.48 -14.68 3.83
C ALA A 719 17.39 -13.70 3.11
N VAL A 720 16.84 -12.57 2.64
CA VAL A 720 17.62 -11.51 1.97
C VAL A 720 18.58 -10.81 2.94
N ILE A 721 18.18 -10.54 4.18
CA ILE A 721 19.04 -9.98 5.23
C ILE A 721 20.25 -10.90 5.46
N ALA A 722 19.99 -12.19 5.72
CA ALA A 722 21.04 -13.17 5.98
C ALA A 722 21.96 -13.38 4.76
N THR A 723 21.38 -13.42 3.55
CA THR A 723 22.13 -13.51 2.29
C THR A 723 23.04 -12.29 2.11
N ASN A 724 22.52 -11.07 2.31
CA ASN A 724 23.31 -9.85 2.19
C ASN A 724 24.48 -9.81 3.16
N HIS A 725 24.25 -10.19 4.43
CA HIS A 725 25.31 -10.30 5.43
C HIS A 725 26.40 -11.32 5.03
N ARG A 726 26.02 -12.46 4.45
CA ARG A 726 26.98 -13.45 3.94
C ARG A 726 27.75 -12.96 2.72
N ILE A 727 27.13 -12.17 1.83
CA ILE A 727 27.77 -11.49 0.70
C ILE A 727 28.81 -10.49 1.19
N GLU A 728 28.49 -9.67 2.19
CA GLU A 728 29.43 -8.70 2.79
C GLU A 728 30.62 -9.41 3.44
N LYS A 729 30.38 -10.45 4.23
CA LYS A 729 31.44 -11.24 4.85
C LYS A 729 32.36 -11.94 3.85
N ALA A 730 31.85 -12.28 2.67
CA ALA A 730 32.61 -12.86 1.58
C ALA A 730 33.31 -11.81 0.69
N ASN A 731 33.14 -10.51 0.93
CA ASN A 731 33.61 -9.40 0.10
C ASN A 731 33.10 -9.50 -1.36
N LEU A 732 31.84 -9.87 -1.55
CA LEU A 732 31.20 -10.01 -2.87
C LEU A 732 30.14 -8.91 -3.14
N CYS A 733 30.23 -7.78 -2.42
CA CYS A 733 29.23 -6.70 -2.48
C CYS A 733 29.09 -6.05 -3.87
N GLU A 734 30.15 -6.08 -4.69
CA GLU A 734 30.15 -5.55 -6.05
C GLU A 734 29.81 -6.63 -7.09
N ASP A 735 29.89 -7.90 -6.73
CA ASP A 735 29.67 -9.06 -7.61
C ASP A 735 28.26 -9.67 -7.49
N ILE A 736 27.56 -9.40 -6.37
CA ILE A 736 26.19 -9.86 -6.09
C ILE A 736 25.38 -8.68 -5.55
N LEU A 737 24.42 -8.24 -6.34
CA LEU A 737 23.62 -7.04 -6.07
C LEU A 737 22.14 -7.40 -5.95
N PRO A 738 21.51 -7.27 -4.80
CA PRO A 738 20.06 -7.39 -4.69
C PRO A 738 19.40 -6.21 -5.43
N ILE A 739 18.38 -6.47 -6.23
CA ILE A 739 17.73 -5.45 -7.07
C ILE A 739 16.23 -5.30 -6.80
N ASN A 740 15.56 -6.34 -6.34
CA ASN A 740 14.13 -6.24 -6.03
C ASN A 740 13.64 -7.46 -5.22
N MET A 741 12.48 -7.29 -4.58
CA MET A 741 11.68 -8.37 -3.99
C MET A 741 10.24 -8.22 -4.49
N ILE A 742 9.66 -9.30 -5.03
CA ILE A 742 8.29 -9.29 -5.55
C ILE A 742 7.56 -10.53 -5.02
N HIS A 743 6.50 -10.31 -4.25
CA HIS A 743 5.76 -11.37 -3.56
C HIS A 743 6.65 -12.25 -2.69
N ASP A 744 6.89 -13.48 -3.09
CA ASP A 744 7.70 -14.46 -2.38
C ASP A 744 9.04 -14.75 -3.09
N ALA A 745 9.46 -13.85 -4.02
CA ALA A 745 10.69 -13.97 -4.81
C ALA A 745 11.66 -12.82 -4.57
N ALA A 746 12.96 -13.14 -4.48
CA ALA A 746 14.07 -12.17 -4.45
C ALA A 746 14.86 -12.19 -5.76
N TYR A 747 15.27 -11.01 -6.22
CA TYR A 747 15.98 -10.83 -7.48
C TYR A 747 17.33 -10.16 -7.27
N PHE A 748 18.34 -10.65 -8.02
CA PHE A 748 19.72 -10.20 -7.93
C PHE A 748 20.34 -10.02 -9.33
N LEU A 749 21.35 -9.16 -9.40
CA LEU A 749 22.37 -9.24 -10.42
C LEU A 749 23.55 -10.04 -9.85
N VAL A 750 24.00 -11.03 -10.56
CA VAL A 750 25.15 -11.85 -10.17
C VAL A 750 26.20 -11.82 -11.28
N LYS A 751 27.46 -11.58 -10.92
CA LYS A 751 28.56 -11.57 -11.87
C LYS A 751 28.60 -12.91 -12.61
N ASN A 752 28.80 -12.85 -13.93
CA ASN A 752 28.89 -14.03 -14.78
C ASN A 752 30.21 -14.81 -14.55
N ASP A 753 30.37 -15.27 -13.31
CA ASP A 753 31.47 -16.12 -12.85
C ASP A 753 30.93 -17.35 -12.13
N PRO A 754 31.33 -18.55 -12.52
CA PRO A 754 30.77 -19.79 -11.93
C PRO A 754 30.95 -19.93 -10.41
N LYS A 755 31.97 -19.30 -9.82
CA LYS A 755 32.17 -19.33 -8.36
C LYS A 755 31.18 -18.40 -7.64
N THR A 756 31.00 -17.22 -8.19
CA THR A 756 30.04 -16.22 -7.66
C THR A 756 28.62 -16.74 -7.78
N ILE A 757 28.25 -17.35 -8.92
CA ILE A 757 26.93 -17.98 -9.12
C ILE A 757 26.73 -19.12 -8.12
N LYS A 758 27.75 -19.99 -7.93
CA LYS A 758 27.64 -21.04 -6.93
C LYS A 758 27.43 -20.50 -5.53
N PHE A 759 28.19 -19.46 -5.16
CA PHE A 759 28.01 -18.82 -3.85
C PHE A 759 26.57 -18.33 -3.64
N LEU A 760 26.02 -17.60 -4.63
CA LEU A 760 24.64 -17.09 -4.54
C LEU A 760 23.63 -18.25 -4.45
N ASN A 761 23.77 -19.31 -5.29
CA ASN A 761 22.89 -20.48 -5.25
C ASN A 761 22.91 -21.14 -3.88
N ASP A 762 24.09 -21.43 -3.34
CA ASP A 762 24.21 -22.14 -2.06
C ASP A 762 23.65 -21.29 -0.91
N VAL A 763 24.01 -20.01 -0.87
CA VAL A 763 23.65 -19.11 0.25
C VAL A 763 22.17 -18.74 0.23
N LEU A 764 21.66 -18.27 -0.92
CA LEU A 764 20.27 -17.81 -1.00
C LEU A 764 19.28 -18.94 -0.78
N ILE A 765 19.55 -20.13 -1.36
CA ILE A 765 18.68 -21.29 -1.17
C ILE A 765 18.71 -21.77 0.28
N GLU A 766 19.89 -21.85 0.91
CA GLU A 766 20.00 -22.21 2.34
C GLU A 766 19.19 -21.25 3.23
N GLU A 767 19.30 -19.93 2.97
CA GLU A 767 18.60 -18.94 3.76
C GLU A 767 17.09 -18.89 3.46
N MET A 768 16.65 -19.21 2.26
CA MET A 768 15.22 -19.33 1.93
C MET A 768 14.63 -20.66 2.47
N GLU A 769 15.39 -21.72 2.56
CA GLU A 769 14.94 -23.01 3.14
C GLU A 769 14.91 -23.00 4.68
N TRP A 770 15.34 -21.90 5.33
CA TRP A 770 15.33 -21.76 6.78
C TRP A 770 13.90 -21.82 7.37
N ASN A 771 13.72 -22.65 8.39
CA ASN A 771 12.44 -22.83 9.11
C ASN A 771 12.60 -23.02 10.61
N ASN A 772 13.66 -22.49 11.22
CA ASN A 772 13.99 -22.71 12.63
C ASN A 772 13.14 -21.89 13.61
N HIS A 773 12.21 -21.05 13.15
CA HIS A 773 11.33 -20.35 14.05
C HIS A 773 10.32 -21.33 14.69
N PRO A 774 10.11 -21.28 16.02
CA PRO A 774 9.27 -22.26 16.74
C PRO A 774 7.85 -22.44 16.16
N SER A 775 7.27 -21.36 15.63
CA SER A 775 5.90 -21.38 15.08
C SER A 775 5.79 -22.09 13.70
N ILE A 776 6.90 -22.31 13.00
CA ILE A 776 6.91 -22.91 11.65
C ILE A 776 7.93 -24.04 11.50
N GLN A 777 8.60 -24.42 12.58
CA GLN A 777 9.54 -25.52 12.55
C GLN A 777 8.81 -26.84 12.25
N SER A 778 9.19 -27.50 11.17
CA SER A 778 8.63 -28.78 10.73
C SER A 778 9.70 -29.56 9.98
N GLU A 779 9.91 -30.80 10.37
CA GLU A 779 10.76 -31.72 9.63
C GLU A 779 10.05 -32.30 8.40
N ASP A 780 8.72 -32.45 8.50
CA ASP A 780 7.90 -33.08 7.48
C ASP A 780 7.51 -32.14 6.34
N ILE A 781 7.50 -30.83 6.60
CA ILE A 781 7.11 -29.81 5.62
C ILE A 781 8.24 -28.78 5.48
N PRO A 782 9.30 -29.08 4.73
CA PRO A 782 10.41 -28.16 4.53
C PRO A 782 9.97 -26.94 3.69
N MET A 783 10.59 -25.79 3.93
CA MET A 783 10.55 -24.68 2.98
C MET A 783 11.44 -25.04 1.79
N LEU A 784 10.96 -24.77 0.56
CA LEU A 784 11.68 -25.08 -0.67
C LEU A 784 11.75 -23.83 -1.55
N SER A 785 12.88 -23.69 -2.23
CA SER A 785 13.09 -22.62 -3.22
C SER A 785 14.03 -23.11 -4.32
N GLU A 786 14.00 -22.44 -5.47
CA GLU A 786 14.85 -22.72 -6.62
C GLU A 786 15.40 -21.41 -7.18
N LEU A 787 16.65 -21.43 -7.68
CA LEU A 787 17.29 -20.29 -8.31
C LEU A 787 17.16 -20.39 -9.82
N ASP A 788 16.56 -19.40 -10.43
CA ASP A 788 16.52 -19.20 -11.87
C ASP A 788 17.57 -18.15 -12.28
N ILE A 789 18.34 -18.43 -13.34
CA ILE A 789 19.33 -17.48 -13.86
C ILE A 789 19.26 -17.34 -15.39
N GLY A 790 19.62 -16.17 -15.90
CA GLY A 790 19.65 -15.91 -17.33
C GLY A 790 20.14 -14.50 -17.65
N LYS A 791 20.19 -14.15 -18.94
CA LYS A 791 20.58 -12.81 -19.38
C LYS A 791 19.46 -11.77 -19.21
N SER A 792 18.20 -12.23 -19.30
CA SER A 792 17.01 -11.37 -19.14
C SER A 792 15.95 -12.11 -18.32
N TRP A 793 15.07 -11.36 -17.69
CA TRP A 793 14.04 -11.90 -16.80
C TRP A 793 13.04 -12.83 -17.51
N ASP A 794 12.81 -12.65 -18.83
CA ASP A 794 11.90 -13.50 -19.61
C ASP A 794 12.54 -14.82 -20.06
N LYS A 795 13.88 -14.96 -19.95
CA LYS A 795 14.67 -16.11 -20.43
C LYS A 795 15.48 -16.75 -19.30
N LEU A 796 14.86 -16.88 -18.16
CA LEU A 796 15.47 -17.57 -17.04
C LEU A 796 15.38 -19.09 -17.22
N LYS A 797 16.42 -19.79 -16.75
CA LYS A 797 16.47 -21.24 -16.63
C LYS A 797 16.77 -21.62 -15.19
N THR A 798 16.10 -22.64 -14.67
CA THR A 798 16.29 -23.11 -13.31
C THR A 798 17.66 -23.78 -13.16
N LEU A 799 18.46 -23.28 -12.24
CA LEU A 799 19.72 -23.88 -11.83
C LEU A 799 19.43 -24.85 -10.67
N PRO A 800 19.75 -26.16 -10.80
CA PRO A 800 19.53 -27.08 -9.70
C PRO A 800 20.24 -26.64 -8.41
N ASN A 801 19.63 -26.92 -7.26
CA ASN A 801 20.22 -26.59 -5.97
C ASN A 801 21.50 -27.43 -5.69
N ARG A 802 22.47 -26.84 -4.97
CA ARG A 802 23.70 -27.49 -4.52
C ARG A 802 24.58 -28.06 -5.65
N VAL A 803 24.60 -27.40 -6.79
CA VAL A 803 25.38 -27.78 -7.97
C VAL A 803 26.88 -27.54 -7.78
N THR A 804 27.68 -28.28 -8.54
CA THR A 804 29.13 -28.06 -8.63
C THR A 804 29.48 -26.97 -9.62
N ILE A 805 30.67 -26.38 -9.49
CA ILE A 805 31.20 -25.39 -10.44
C ILE A 805 31.24 -25.94 -11.88
N LYS A 806 31.51 -27.26 -12.05
CA LYS A 806 31.51 -27.91 -13.36
C LYS A 806 30.11 -27.85 -13.99
N GLN A 807 29.09 -28.25 -13.25
CA GLN A 807 27.68 -28.18 -13.71
C GLN A 807 27.25 -26.78 -14.05
N ILE A 808 27.66 -25.77 -13.27
CA ILE A 808 27.35 -24.36 -13.60
C ILE A 808 27.98 -23.96 -14.94
N LYS A 809 29.25 -24.37 -15.19
CA LYS A 809 29.91 -24.09 -16.48
C LYS A 809 29.20 -24.77 -17.65
N GLU A 810 28.75 -26.02 -17.48
CA GLU A 810 27.95 -26.70 -18.47
C GLU A 810 26.60 -25.97 -18.73
N PHE A 811 25.92 -25.61 -17.68
CA PHE A 811 24.64 -24.86 -17.74
C PHE A 811 24.76 -23.51 -18.44
N LEU A 812 25.86 -22.79 -18.23
CA LEU A 812 26.09 -21.47 -18.88
C LEU A 812 26.46 -21.59 -20.36
N ASN A 813 26.91 -22.76 -20.83
CA ASN A 813 27.26 -23.01 -22.24
C ASN A 813 26.07 -23.55 -23.05
N GLU A 814 24.96 -23.94 -22.40
CA GLU A 814 23.70 -24.36 -23.03
C GLU A 814 22.75 -23.13 -23.24
#